data_a319e0df6f8f380d600053d4192d574f
#
_entry.id   a319e0df6f8f380d600053d4192d574f
#
_cell.length_a   1.000
_cell.length_b   1.000
_cell.length_c   1.000
_cell.angle_alpha   90.00
_cell.angle_beta   90.00
_cell.angle_gamma   90.00
#
_symmetry.space_group_name_H-M   'P 1'
#
loop_
_entity.id
_entity.type
_entity.pdbx_description
1 polymer ?
#
loop_
_entity_poly.entity_id
_entity_poly.type
_entity_poly.pdbx_seq_one_letter_code
_entity_poly.pdbx_strand_id
1 'polypeptide(L)'
;LWSSIVSFYDGNRCADAINSIPERFVRGKYSGILADFVFRRRLLNYFRNQGKYILFAWLHIIFFTCGLFVKYPNAFIACLICLIYYECFIFTVGFIRRCREHVYDEILADYGGYDVKNMFKVIQNYRVKAAGAICVAAVALYKFYNYYKRMSITVESALNPDSKEEADDRLAQVNPWAELSIESLPVSTVSKTSCVERSLNSISNNLVYASWIEDDVRKFSNAFFVKSNFAIFPFHMIPKTRSQRSGLVVEFRRKSEGIVNSGFRSPCAFHSAERIPNTDLVIVQVQNAPSFSDVTDWFLLEPTVRQSGLVKEVCRLRDGSLTFDTYKVSASQVSNNAEGSGLPRFLGSLHNTKQQTFDGRCMAVQLMDTKNPYIFGFHLGGNKKFLAVSGCLSKKEIDDAIFEMTNILPEASNSNFPTQMCGVDVVTSTDVHVKCPTRFLNVDDLNSVSVYGTAPGRATYRSSVVDTVISESVTRRCGIPQMWGPPKMNVTKAHRDALVIASNASSGFDPEALDWAIEDYVSSIITKLKMINADIRPLSHIEAVNGIPGRRFVDRMVRSTSIGFPRTGRKSKYFTPLEPTEEYPDAVDMDDESMEEVERMRSCYLSGKRAHVCARTALKDEPTKLTKDKTRIFYVLNASTQYLIRKYFLTICAGLSTIPLESGCAVGINCQGPEWDELISHVTQYGSNNIFAGDYSKFDLRLPAQVIRASFECFIRIAKAFGYSDEDILIMKGLCADISNPTISWNGTLLMLQALHLSGSSLTVYIGTISSQLMLRTHWYDQWYSTPKLTGIPYTVVPAFRDFVSAMGYGDDLFGGVSSRVSDLFNHVTYARFMAKHGMLFTMPDKESEPVPLMNIDNVDFLKRKSRYASELGCRVGVLDELSIFKSLHAVLLSKDLTPQEAAAINIDGAIREFYFHGKKVFNKRIGQLREVAKDCDLTDRCSNLDTTFEYWTAKWKQRYRNGPPVDDRDVFKLDEIVFIAPE
;
A
#
# COMPACT_ATOMS: atom_id res chain seq x y z
N LEU A 1 34.73 13.23 7.22
CA LEU A 1 34.13 13.03 5.88
C LEU A 1 35.21 12.65 4.86
N TRP A 2 36.32 13.37 4.82
CA TRP A 2 37.46 13.06 3.93
C TRP A 2 38.12 11.73 4.27
N SER A 3 38.35 11.47 5.55
CA SER A 3 38.90 10.18 6.02
C SER A 3 37.96 9.00 5.69
N SER A 4 36.65 9.22 5.78
CA SER A 4 35.63 8.20 5.42
C SER A 4 35.57 7.96 3.91
N ILE A 5 35.72 9.01 3.09
CA ILE A 5 35.76 8.88 1.63
C ILE A 5 37.06 8.16 1.20
N VAL A 6 38.20 8.51 1.80
CA VAL A 6 39.49 7.87 1.52
C VAL A 6 39.49 6.41 1.99
N SER A 7 38.93 6.10 3.15
CA SER A 7 38.83 4.74 3.65
C SER A 7 37.91 3.83 2.80
N PHE A 8 36.89 4.42 2.18
CA PHE A 8 36.02 3.68 1.26
C PHE A 8 36.76 3.23 -0.02
N TYR A 9 37.75 4.02 -0.48
CA TYR A 9 38.51 3.73 -1.69
C TYR A 9 39.87 3.06 -1.43
N ASP A 10 40.36 3.08 -0.22
CA ASP A 10 41.70 2.58 0.17
C ASP A 10 41.67 1.13 0.69
N GLY A 11 40.55 0.45 0.51
CA GLY A 11 40.44 -0.95 0.91
C GLY A 11 41.41 -1.84 0.13
N ASN A 12 42.37 -2.48 0.82
CA ASN A 12 43.29 -3.45 0.24
C ASN A 12 42.61 -4.51 -0.62
N ARG A 13 41.35 -4.85 -0.29
CA ARG A 13 40.50 -5.77 -1.07
C ARG A 13 40.21 -5.33 -2.51
N CYS A 14 40.09 -4.02 -2.78
CA CYS A 14 39.90 -3.52 -4.15
C CYS A 14 41.23 -3.59 -4.95
N ALA A 15 42.37 -3.39 -4.30
CA ALA A 15 43.68 -3.52 -4.94
C ALA A 15 43.94 -4.97 -5.37
N ASP A 16 43.68 -5.92 -4.48
CA ASP A 16 43.91 -7.33 -4.74
C ASP A 16 42.93 -7.87 -5.79
N ALA A 17 41.66 -7.40 -5.79
CA ALA A 17 40.69 -7.73 -6.81
C ALA A 17 41.08 -7.21 -8.20
N ILE A 18 41.67 -6.00 -8.29
CA ILE A 18 42.12 -5.42 -9.57
C ILE A 18 43.40 -6.10 -10.06
N ASN A 19 44.31 -6.40 -9.16
CA ASN A 19 45.58 -7.09 -9.50
C ASN A 19 45.36 -8.57 -9.86
N SER A 20 44.27 -9.18 -9.43
CA SER A 20 43.88 -10.56 -9.74
C SER A 20 43.17 -10.72 -11.09
N ILE A 21 42.85 -9.66 -11.80
CA ILE A 21 42.16 -9.74 -13.08
C ILE A 21 43.15 -10.04 -14.19
N PRO A 22 43.01 -11.16 -14.92
CA PRO A 22 43.93 -11.52 -15.99
C PRO A 22 43.94 -10.44 -17.10
N GLU A 23 45.12 -10.16 -17.68
CA GLU A 23 45.30 -9.18 -18.78
C GLU A 23 44.29 -9.35 -19.95
N ARG A 24 43.84 -10.59 -20.20
CA ARG A 24 42.85 -10.87 -21.24
C ARG A 24 41.51 -10.17 -21.03
N PHE A 25 41.17 -9.82 -19.80
CA PHE A 25 39.91 -9.07 -19.47
C PHE A 25 40.08 -7.56 -19.67
N VAL A 26 41.27 -7.06 -19.61
CA VAL A 26 41.59 -5.64 -19.89
C VAL A 26 41.41 -5.33 -21.37
N ARG A 27 41.48 -6.34 -22.23
CA ARG A 27 41.33 -6.20 -23.69
C ARG A 27 39.90 -6.25 -24.20
N GLY A 28 38.89 -6.48 -23.35
CA GLY A 28 37.49 -6.62 -23.73
C GLY A 28 36.62 -5.38 -23.50
N LYS A 29 35.35 -5.56 -23.68
CA LYS A 29 34.29 -4.54 -23.55
C LYS A 29 34.28 -3.79 -22.20
N TYR A 30 34.93 -4.31 -21.17
CA TYR A 30 35.01 -3.78 -19.80
C TYR A 30 36.31 -3.03 -19.50
N SER A 31 37.25 -2.96 -20.44
CA SER A 31 38.53 -2.27 -20.26
C SER A 31 38.36 -0.80 -19.86
N GLY A 32 37.34 -0.09 -20.39
CA GLY A 32 37.05 1.29 -20.06
C GLY A 32 36.62 1.51 -18.60
N ILE A 33 35.80 0.62 -18.06
CA ILE A 33 35.32 0.71 -16.68
C ILE A 33 36.46 0.40 -15.69
N LEU A 34 37.29 -0.57 -16.01
CA LEU A 34 38.40 -0.99 -15.16
C LEU A 34 39.48 0.07 -15.11
N ALA A 35 39.84 0.65 -16.25
CA ALA A 35 40.83 1.70 -16.35
C ALA A 35 40.31 3.01 -15.69
N ASP A 36 39.03 3.34 -15.79
CA ASP A 36 38.42 4.46 -15.06
C ASP A 36 38.51 4.24 -13.53
N PHE A 37 38.31 3.01 -13.08
CA PHE A 37 38.44 2.65 -11.66
C PHE A 37 39.87 2.73 -11.14
N VAL A 38 40.85 2.25 -11.90
CA VAL A 38 42.28 2.35 -11.56
C VAL A 38 42.72 3.81 -11.59
N PHE A 39 42.27 4.58 -12.60
CA PHE A 39 42.52 6.02 -12.69
C PHE A 39 41.97 6.76 -11.48
N ARG A 40 40.73 6.55 -11.09
CA ARG A 40 40.13 7.19 -9.92
C ARG A 40 40.89 6.89 -8.63
N ARG A 41 41.35 5.67 -8.46
CA ARG A 41 42.13 5.27 -7.29
C ARG A 41 43.49 5.97 -7.23
N ARG A 42 44.23 5.99 -8.33
CA ARG A 42 45.54 6.70 -8.40
C ARG A 42 45.37 8.22 -8.25
N LEU A 43 44.32 8.77 -8.84
CA LEU A 43 43.95 10.18 -8.67
C LEU A 43 43.63 10.48 -7.21
N LEU A 44 42.90 9.62 -6.50
CA LEU A 44 42.61 9.76 -5.08
C LEU A 44 43.88 9.69 -4.21
N ASN A 45 44.78 8.76 -4.51
CA ASN A 45 46.09 8.67 -3.79
C ASN A 45 46.96 9.93 -4.02
N TYR A 46 46.95 10.45 -5.24
CA TYR A 46 47.65 11.70 -5.53
C TYR A 46 47.00 12.89 -4.80
N PHE A 47 45.69 12.96 -4.80
CA PHE A 47 44.95 13.95 -4.01
C PHE A 47 45.17 13.80 -2.51
N ARG A 48 45.32 12.59 -1.99
CA ARG A 48 45.65 12.34 -0.58
C ARG A 48 46.98 13.00 -0.18
N ASN A 49 47.94 12.95 -1.08
CA ASN A 49 49.29 13.46 -0.81
C ASN A 49 49.42 14.98 -1.06
N GLN A 50 48.72 15.53 -2.08
CA GLN A 50 48.83 16.91 -2.52
C GLN A 50 47.56 17.73 -2.26
N GLY A 51 46.39 17.08 -2.08
CA GLY A 51 45.08 17.74 -2.01
C GLY A 51 44.76 18.46 -0.70
N LYS A 52 45.56 18.26 0.34
CA LYS A 52 45.35 18.91 1.65
C LYS A 52 45.27 20.43 1.55
N TYR A 53 46.08 21.03 0.71
CA TYR A 53 46.14 22.47 0.52
C TYR A 53 44.94 23.03 -0.24
N ILE A 54 44.44 22.27 -1.22
CA ILE A 54 43.26 22.65 -2.01
C ILE A 54 41.99 22.47 -1.17
N LEU A 55 41.85 21.38 -0.42
CA LEU A 55 40.75 21.22 0.51
C LEU A 55 40.71 22.32 1.57
N PHE A 56 41.86 22.69 2.08
CA PHE A 56 42.01 23.76 3.07
C PHE A 56 41.60 25.14 2.49
N ALA A 57 41.98 25.40 1.25
CA ALA A 57 41.55 26.61 0.54
C ALA A 57 40.06 26.66 0.32
N TRP A 58 39.44 25.54 -0.16
CA TRP A 58 38.01 25.44 -0.34
C TRP A 58 37.21 25.57 0.96
N LEU A 59 37.68 24.96 2.05
CA LEU A 59 37.05 25.11 3.36
C LEU A 59 37.09 26.54 3.88
N HIS A 60 38.19 27.25 3.68
CA HIS A 60 38.29 28.65 4.05
C HIS A 60 37.35 29.53 3.21
N ILE A 61 37.26 29.31 1.92
CA ILE A 61 36.36 30.03 1.03
C ILE A 61 34.90 29.77 1.41
N ILE A 62 34.53 28.51 1.67
CA ILE A 62 33.19 28.16 2.12
C ILE A 62 32.84 28.81 3.45
N PHE A 63 33.79 28.79 4.41
CA PHE A 63 33.59 29.38 5.73
C PHE A 63 33.44 30.91 5.64
N PHE A 64 34.30 31.57 4.84
CA PHE A 64 34.27 33.01 4.63
C PHE A 64 33.01 33.44 3.88
N THR A 65 32.59 32.69 2.86
CA THR A 65 31.34 32.95 2.11
C THR A 65 30.11 32.75 2.96
N CYS A 66 30.06 31.70 3.78
CA CYS A 66 28.96 31.52 4.73
C CYS A 66 28.89 32.66 5.74
N GLY A 67 30.02 33.13 6.24
CA GLY A 67 30.10 34.28 7.16
C GLY A 67 29.62 35.61 6.53
N LEU A 68 29.93 35.82 5.27
CA LEU A 68 29.47 36.99 4.51
C LEU A 68 27.98 36.92 4.17
N PHE A 69 27.46 35.76 3.82
CA PHE A 69 26.05 35.57 3.54
C PHE A 69 25.14 35.82 4.75
N VAL A 70 25.62 35.46 5.93
CA VAL A 70 24.85 35.70 7.17
C VAL A 70 24.81 37.20 7.51
N LYS A 71 25.81 37.95 7.14
CA LYS A 71 25.99 39.34 7.60
C LYS A 71 25.57 40.40 6.57
N TYR A 72 25.67 40.16 5.28
CA TYR A 72 25.41 41.14 4.22
C TYR A 72 24.78 40.55 2.95
N PRO A 73 23.45 40.47 2.85
CA PRO A 73 22.78 39.86 1.69
C PRO A 73 22.69 40.81 0.48
N ASN A 74 23.77 41.33 0.00
CA ASN A 74 23.76 42.28 -1.12
C ASN A 74 24.11 41.56 -2.43
N ALA A 75 23.38 41.81 -3.52
CA ALA A 75 23.57 41.17 -4.82
C ALA A 75 24.99 41.36 -5.39
N PHE A 76 25.64 42.48 -5.08
CA PHE A 76 27.01 42.74 -5.49
C PHE A 76 28.04 41.80 -4.85
N ILE A 77 27.84 41.47 -3.57
CA ILE A 77 28.71 40.54 -2.86
C ILE A 77 28.49 39.11 -3.38
N ALA A 78 27.27 38.75 -3.77
CA ALA A 78 27.00 37.48 -4.42
C ALA A 78 27.74 37.32 -5.76
N CYS A 79 27.83 38.40 -6.55
CA CYS A 79 28.59 38.37 -7.80
C CYS A 79 30.10 38.25 -7.55
N LEU A 80 30.66 38.94 -6.52
CA LEU A 80 32.07 38.82 -6.14
C LEU A 80 32.40 37.40 -5.66
N ILE A 81 31.51 36.82 -4.89
CA ILE A 81 31.63 35.43 -4.42
C ILE A 81 31.59 34.48 -5.61
N CYS A 82 30.69 34.67 -6.58
CA CYS A 82 30.64 33.86 -7.79
C CYS A 82 31.94 33.96 -8.61
N LEU A 83 32.55 35.14 -8.69
CA LEU A 83 33.85 35.33 -9.35
C LEU A 83 34.98 34.58 -8.62
N ILE A 84 35.03 34.66 -7.30
CA ILE A 84 36.01 33.91 -6.49
C ILE A 84 35.82 32.40 -6.66
N TYR A 85 34.57 31.91 -6.65
CA TYR A 85 34.28 30.51 -6.92
C TYR A 85 34.68 30.09 -8.33
N TYR A 86 34.50 30.96 -9.32
CA TYR A 86 34.92 30.73 -10.69
C TYR A 86 36.43 30.58 -10.81
N GLU A 87 37.19 31.50 -10.20
CA GLU A 87 38.66 31.41 -10.18
C GLU A 87 39.17 30.17 -9.43
N CYS A 88 38.59 29.85 -8.29
CA CYS A 88 38.90 28.63 -7.58
C CYS A 88 38.53 27.36 -8.38
N PHE A 89 37.45 27.41 -9.15
CA PHE A 89 37.08 26.36 -10.06
C PHE A 89 38.10 26.16 -11.18
N ILE A 90 38.55 27.28 -11.82
CA ILE A 90 39.58 27.22 -12.85
C ILE A 90 40.88 26.65 -12.28
N PHE A 91 41.29 27.10 -11.07
CA PHE A 91 42.44 26.55 -10.37
C PHE A 91 42.30 25.06 -10.10
N THR A 92 41.16 24.65 -9.61
CA THR A 92 40.87 23.24 -9.30
C THR A 92 40.86 22.40 -10.56
N VAL A 93 40.25 22.87 -11.64
CA VAL A 93 40.26 22.19 -12.96
C VAL A 93 41.70 22.09 -13.50
N GLY A 94 42.49 23.16 -13.38
CA GLY A 94 43.90 23.14 -13.76
C GLY A 94 44.74 22.14 -12.93
N PHE A 95 44.43 22.01 -11.65
CA PHE A 95 45.04 21.00 -10.76
C PHE A 95 44.60 19.58 -11.14
N ILE A 96 43.31 19.35 -11.33
CA ILE A 96 42.78 18.05 -11.79
C ILE A 96 43.40 17.66 -13.14
N ARG A 97 43.62 18.65 -14.03
CA ARG A 97 44.27 18.39 -15.32
C ARG A 97 45.72 17.94 -15.14
N ARG A 98 46.50 18.59 -14.27
CA ARG A 98 47.89 18.17 -13.94
C ARG A 98 47.91 16.80 -13.28
N CYS A 99 47.02 16.55 -12.34
CA CYS A 99 46.89 15.21 -11.75
C CYS A 99 46.54 14.14 -12.78
N ARG A 100 45.67 14.49 -13.71
CA ARG A 100 45.27 13.60 -14.81
C ARG A 100 46.43 13.27 -15.73
N GLU A 101 47.20 14.29 -16.10
CA GLU A 101 48.39 14.10 -16.95
C GLU A 101 49.43 13.22 -16.25
N HIS A 102 49.70 13.46 -14.98
CA HIS A 102 50.60 12.65 -14.18
C HIS A 102 50.14 11.19 -14.05
N VAL A 103 48.84 10.96 -13.73
CA VAL A 103 48.30 9.62 -13.62
C VAL A 103 48.14 8.92 -14.99
N TYR A 104 47.96 9.74 -16.05
CA TYR A 104 47.94 9.22 -17.42
C TYR A 104 49.31 8.65 -17.84
N ASP A 105 50.37 9.36 -17.55
CA ASP A 105 51.71 8.93 -17.85
C ASP A 105 52.10 7.66 -17.03
N GLU A 106 51.66 7.61 -15.78
CA GLU A 106 51.85 6.41 -14.92
C GLU A 106 51.06 5.19 -15.44
N ILE A 107 49.83 5.38 -15.90
CA ILE A 107 49.02 4.28 -16.48
C ILE A 107 49.60 3.84 -17.82
N LEU A 108 50.11 4.75 -18.64
CA LEU A 108 50.71 4.42 -19.92
C LEU A 108 52.01 3.59 -19.73
N ALA A 109 52.76 3.91 -18.69
CA ALA A 109 53.94 3.13 -18.33
C ALA A 109 53.62 1.69 -17.88
N ASP A 110 52.53 1.54 -17.12
CA ASP A 110 52.09 0.24 -16.56
C ASP A 110 51.40 -0.69 -17.57
N TYR A 111 50.67 -0.11 -18.55
CA TYR A 111 49.76 -0.88 -19.41
C TYR A 111 50.14 -0.92 -20.89
N GLY A 112 51.36 -0.48 -21.24
CA GLY A 112 52.03 -0.85 -22.51
C GLY A 112 51.23 -0.51 -23.80
N GLY A 113 50.69 0.71 -23.92
CA GLY A 113 50.22 1.17 -25.22
C GLY A 113 48.78 0.84 -25.61
N TYR A 114 47.95 0.36 -24.71
CA TYR A 114 46.50 0.25 -24.95
C TYR A 114 45.87 1.62 -25.18
N ASP A 115 44.78 1.63 -26.01
CA ASP A 115 44.10 2.86 -26.52
C ASP A 115 43.44 3.70 -25.40
N VAL A 116 44.26 4.12 -24.46
CA VAL A 116 43.95 5.00 -23.35
C VAL A 116 43.53 6.40 -23.89
N LYS A 117 43.97 6.76 -25.11
CA LYS A 117 43.59 8.03 -25.75
C LYS A 117 42.09 8.18 -26.01
N ASN A 118 41.42 7.08 -26.36
CA ASN A 118 39.95 7.13 -26.58
C ASN A 118 39.15 7.19 -25.29
N MET A 119 39.66 6.66 -24.19
CA MET A 119 39.03 6.78 -22.87
C MET A 119 39.05 8.21 -22.35
N PHE A 120 40.10 8.95 -22.56
CA PHE A 120 40.18 10.32 -22.12
C PHE A 120 39.39 11.34 -22.97
N LYS A 121 39.03 10.99 -24.22
CA LYS A 121 38.09 11.79 -25.03
C LYS A 121 36.69 11.81 -24.42
N VAL A 122 36.23 10.74 -23.79
CA VAL A 122 34.94 10.71 -23.08
C VAL A 122 34.95 11.63 -21.86
N ILE A 123 36.08 11.75 -21.19
CA ILE A 123 36.23 12.65 -20.02
C ILE A 123 36.23 14.12 -20.43
N GLN A 124 36.72 14.46 -21.62
CA GLN A 124 36.70 15.85 -22.12
C GLN A 124 35.30 16.43 -22.34
N ASN A 125 34.32 15.62 -22.68
CA ASN A 125 32.92 16.06 -22.83
C ASN A 125 32.25 16.43 -21.49
N TYR A 126 32.90 16.15 -20.35
CA TYR A 126 32.38 16.54 -19.03
C TYR A 126 32.57 18.05 -18.70
N ARG A 127 33.35 18.81 -19.45
CA ARG A 127 33.56 20.24 -19.17
C ARG A 127 32.25 21.05 -19.21
N VAL A 128 31.38 20.80 -20.18
CA VAL A 128 30.08 21.48 -20.31
C VAL A 128 29.12 21.05 -19.21
N LYS A 129 29.14 19.76 -18.84
CA LYS A 129 28.30 19.21 -17.76
C LYS A 129 28.71 19.68 -16.38
N ALA A 130 30.00 19.85 -16.12
CA ALA A 130 30.52 20.37 -14.86
C ALA A 130 30.21 21.88 -14.68
N ALA A 131 30.33 22.69 -15.72
CA ALA A 131 29.89 24.09 -15.70
C ALA A 131 28.38 24.22 -15.44
N GLY A 132 27.55 23.38 -16.10
CA GLY A 132 26.11 23.29 -15.85
C GLY A 132 25.78 22.88 -14.40
N ALA A 133 26.50 21.92 -13.85
CA ALA A 133 26.29 21.46 -12.47
C ALA A 133 26.62 22.54 -11.43
N ILE A 134 27.61 23.39 -11.70
CA ILE A 134 27.98 24.51 -10.83
C ILE A 134 26.95 25.63 -10.88
N CYS A 135 26.42 25.95 -12.08
CA CYS A 135 25.32 26.90 -12.20
C CYS A 135 24.07 26.41 -11.48
N VAL A 136 23.77 25.14 -11.60
CA VAL A 136 22.64 24.50 -10.88
C VAL A 136 22.86 24.51 -9.35
N ALA A 137 24.08 24.25 -8.91
CA ALA A 137 24.44 24.33 -7.48
C ALA A 137 24.33 25.76 -6.94
N ALA A 138 24.75 26.76 -7.70
CA ALA A 138 24.65 28.17 -7.31
C ALA A 138 23.17 28.63 -7.22
N VAL A 139 22.35 28.24 -8.18
CA VAL A 139 20.90 28.52 -8.17
C VAL A 139 20.21 27.77 -7.03
N ALA A 140 20.61 26.52 -6.76
CA ALA A 140 20.09 25.73 -5.66
C ALA A 140 20.48 26.34 -4.29
N LEU A 141 21.72 26.86 -4.15
CA LEU A 141 22.17 27.55 -2.95
C LEU A 141 21.42 28.88 -2.75
N TYR A 142 21.18 29.65 -3.82
CA TYR A 142 20.38 30.87 -3.77
C TYR A 142 18.93 30.61 -3.39
N LYS A 143 18.33 29.57 -3.95
CA LYS A 143 16.96 29.13 -3.57
C LYS A 143 16.93 28.58 -2.16
N PHE A 144 17.95 27.83 -1.74
CA PHE A 144 18.10 27.34 -0.38
C PHE A 144 18.26 28.48 0.65
N TYR A 145 19.00 29.52 0.30
CA TYR A 145 19.12 30.73 1.14
C TYR A 145 17.78 31.46 1.28
N ASN A 146 17.07 31.69 0.17
CA ASN A 146 15.76 32.34 0.23
C ASN A 146 14.72 31.48 0.97
N TYR A 147 14.86 30.17 0.88
CA TYR A 147 14.07 29.19 1.62
C TYR A 147 14.41 29.22 3.13
N TYR A 148 15.68 29.24 3.48
CA TYR A 148 16.14 29.35 4.89
C TYR A 148 15.71 30.68 5.54
N LYS A 149 15.70 31.75 4.79
CA LYS A 149 15.20 33.05 5.25
C LYS A 149 13.70 33.07 5.52
N ARG A 150 12.92 32.23 4.82
CA ARG A 150 11.49 32.02 5.07
C ARG A 150 11.20 31.05 6.21
N MET A 151 12.18 30.27 6.63
CA MET A 151 12.06 29.23 7.65
C MET A 151 12.41 29.64 9.08
N SER A 152 12.73 30.88 9.34
CA SER A 152 13.03 31.38 10.70
C SER A 152 11.73 31.67 11.48
N ILE A 153 10.73 30.78 11.44
CA ILE A 153 9.51 30.99 12.20
C ILE A 153 8.96 29.65 12.69
N THR A 154 8.89 29.55 14.00
CA THR A 154 8.03 28.79 14.91
C THR A 154 7.98 27.26 14.80
N VAL A 155 8.46 26.70 15.89
CA VAL A 155 8.36 25.32 16.35
C VAL A 155 6.99 25.14 17.02
N GLU A 156 6.24 24.11 16.61
CA GLU A 156 4.92 23.82 17.15
C GLU A 156 4.77 22.31 17.42
N SER A 157 4.08 21.96 18.50
CA SER A 157 4.02 20.62 19.03
C SER A 157 2.76 19.82 18.62
N ALA A 158 2.78 18.55 18.80
CA ALA A 158 2.17 17.54 18.00
C ALA A 158 0.98 16.80 18.61
N LEU A 159 0.20 17.40 19.40
CA LEU A 159 -1.06 16.80 19.83
C LEU A 159 -2.26 17.25 18.99
N ASN A 160 -2.01 18.05 17.96
CA ASN A 160 -3.07 18.59 17.12
C ASN A 160 -3.03 17.89 15.74
N PRO A 161 -4.11 17.20 15.31
CA PRO A 161 -4.23 16.72 13.93
C PRO A 161 -4.01 17.83 12.91
N ASP A 162 -4.29 19.08 13.28
CA ASP A 162 -4.08 20.27 12.46
C ASP A 162 -2.61 20.49 12.02
N SER A 163 -1.63 20.05 12.81
CA SER A 163 -0.23 20.24 12.48
C SER A 163 0.27 19.33 11.34
N LYS A 164 -0.35 18.14 11.19
CA LYS A 164 -0.02 17.24 10.08
C LYS A 164 -0.46 17.80 8.74
N GLU A 165 -1.63 18.40 8.70
CA GLU A 165 -2.20 18.95 7.48
C GLU A 165 -1.55 20.23 7.01
N GLU A 166 -1.16 21.10 7.94
CA GLU A 166 -0.36 22.25 7.55
C GLU A 166 1.04 21.88 7.10
N ALA A 167 1.59 20.79 7.64
CA ALA A 167 2.79 20.20 7.08
C ALA A 167 2.49 19.72 5.64
N ASP A 168 1.41 18.97 5.41
CA ASP A 168 0.99 18.50 4.09
C ASP A 168 0.69 19.67 3.14
N ASP A 169 0.03 20.74 3.59
CA ASP A 169 -0.24 21.95 2.80
C ASP A 169 1.03 22.70 2.42
N ARG A 170 1.97 22.86 3.35
CA ARG A 170 3.29 23.44 3.04
C ARG A 170 4.06 22.57 2.07
N LEU A 171 3.81 21.30 2.08
CA LEU A 171 4.46 20.29 1.27
C LEU A 171 3.86 20.20 -0.13
N ALA A 172 2.55 20.44 -0.24
CA ALA A 172 1.88 20.58 -1.54
C ALA A 172 2.25 21.91 -2.23
N GLN A 173 2.53 22.96 -1.45
CA GLN A 173 2.93 24.27 -1.98
C GLN A 173 4.40 24.34 -2.40
N VAL A 174 5.27 23.58 -1.77
CA VAL A 174 6.67 23.46 -2.16
C VAL A 174 6.85 22.20 -2.97
N ASN A 175 6.57 22.29 -4.26
CA ASN A 175 6.92 21.23 -5.19
C ASN A 175 8.36 21.46 -5.69
N PRO A 176 9.40 20.86 -5.08
CA PRO A 176 10.78 21.07 -5.51
C PRO A 176 11.05 20.47 -6.89
N TRP A 177 10.05 19.82 -7.49
CA TRP A 177 10.11 19.15 -8.78
C TRP A 177 9.29 19.83 -9.87
N ALA A 178 8.36 20.74 -9.52
CA ALA A 178 7.53 21.45 -10.50
C ALA A 178 8.36 22.44 -11.35
N GLU A 179 9.51 22.85 -10.86
CA GLU A 179 10.40 23.80 -11.56
C GLU A 179 11.55 23.14 -12.33
N LEU A 180 11.73 21.85 -12.18
CA LEU A 180 12.60 21.06 -13.04
C LEU A 180 11.72 20.49 -14.16
N SER A 181 11.58 21.22 -15.26
CA SER A 181 11.21 20.64 -16.53
C SER A 181 12.31 19.66 -16.96
N ILE A 182 12.27 18.47 -16.40
CA ILE A 182 12.99 17.37 -16.97
C ILE A 182 12.15 17.00 -18.16
N GLU A 183 12.70 17.23 -19.37
CA GLU A 183 12.12 16.73 -20.60
C GLU A 183 11.67 15.30 -20.36
N SER A 184 10.40 15.02 -20.61
CA SER A 184 9.89 13.66 -20.65
C SER A 184 10.89 12.86 -21.48
N LEU A 185 11.39 11.75 -20.91
CA LEU A 185 12.09 10.80 -21.77
C LEU A 185 11.11 10.51 -22.91
N PRO A 186 11.50 10.71 -24.16
CA PRO A 186 10.64 10.34 -25.26
C PRO A 186 10.20 8.91 -24.97
N VAL A 187 8.91 8.69 -24.92
CA VAL A 187 8.34 7.34 -25.07
C VAL A 187 9.16 6.77 -26.20
N SER A 188 9.89 5.70 -25.94
CA SER A 188 10.88 5.17 -26.88
C SER A 188 10.28 5.31 -28.25
N THR A 189 10.87 6.15 -29.06
CA THR A 189 10.49 6.31 -30.46
C THR A 189 10.83 5.00 -31.13
N VAL A 190 10.02 4.00 -30.88
CA VAL A 190 9.91 2.83 -31.73
C VAL A 190 9.18 3.33 -32.98
N SER A 191 9.75 4.37 -33.57
CA SER A 191 9.23 5.02 -34.75
C SER A 191 9.34 4.16 -36.01
N LYS A 192 9.80 2.91 -35.87
CA LYS A 192 9.98 1.98 -36.99
C LYS A 192 9.30 0.62 -36.84
N THR A 193 8.63 0.32 -35.74
CA THR A 193 7.81 -0.90 -35.61
C THR A 193 6.48 -0.70 -36.30
N SER A 194 6.03 -1.71 -37.05
CA SER A 194 4.70 -1.70 -37.69
C SER A 194 3.62 -1.58 -36.60
N CYS A 195 2.46 -1.02 -36.95
CA CYS A 195 1.32 -0.95 -36.00
C CYS A 195 0.99 -2.32 -35.40
N VAL A 196 1.11 -3.38 -36.18
CA VAL A 196 0.87 -4.76 -35.80
C VAL A 196 1.89 -5.25 -34.79
N GLU A 197 3.18 -4.91 -34.94
CA GLU A 197 4.23 -5.33 -34.01
C GLU A 197 4.09 -4.66 -32.64
N ARG A 198 3.68 -3.39 -32.60
CA ARG A 198 3.34 -2.70 -31.34
C ARG A 198 2.16 -3.37 -30.64
N SER A 199 1.15 -3.72 -31.42
CA SER A 199 -0.04 -4.42 -30.92
C SER A 199 0.30 -5.81 -30.39
N LEU A 200 1.14 -6.56 -31.10
CA LEU A 200 1.62 -7.86 -30.65
C LEU A 200 2.37 -7.79 -29.33
N ASN A 201 3.22 -6.78 -29.15
CA ASN A 201 3.94 -6.59 -27.88
C ASN A 201 2.98 -6.29 -26.72
N SER A 202 1.95 -5.47 -26.97
CA SER A 202 0.94 -5.17 -25.96
C SER A 202 0.12 -6.40 -25.59
N ILE A 203 -0.37 -7.13 -26.58
CA ILE A 203 -1.20 -8.33 -26.40
C ILE A 203 -0.41 -9.49 -25.79
N SER A 204 0.87 -9.67 -26.16
CA SER A 204 1.70 -10.76 -25.64
C SER A 204 1.91 -10.69 -24.12
N ASN A 205 1.82 -9.52 -23.52
CA ASN A 205 1.91 -9.35 -22.07
C ASN A 205 0.68 -9.89 -21.34
N ASN A 206 -0.48 -9.89 -21.98
CA ASN A 206 -1.74 -10.40 -21.45
C ASN A 206 -1.97 -11.90 -21.76
N LEU A 207 -1.14 -12.47 -22.63
CA LEU A 207 -1.18 -13.87 -23.01
C LEU A 207 -0.27 -14.69 -22.07
N VAL A 208 -0.81 -15.67 -21.37
CA VAL A 208 -0.09 -16.51 -20.42
C VAL A 208 -0.30 -17.99 -20.75
N TYR A 209 0.67 -18.83 -20.43
CA TYR A 209 0.53 -20.27 -20.48
C TYR A 209 -0.02 -20.74 -19.14
N ALA A 210 -1.17 -21.41 -19.13
CA ALA A 210 -1.83 -21.94 -17.96
C ALA A 210 -1.76 -23.47 -17.95
N SER A 211 -1.50 -24.06 -16.78
CA SER A 211 -1.52 -25.53 -16.61
C SER A 211 -2.02 -25.92 -15.23
N TRP A 212 -2.77 -27.02 -15.17
CA TRP A 212 -3.31 -27.58 -13.93
C TRP A 212 -3.36 -29.11 -14.01
N ILE A 213 -3.56 -29.76 -12.88
CA ILE A 213 -3.74 -31.21 -12.79
C ILE A 213 -5.20 -31.45 -12.39
N GLU A 214 -5.89 -32.25 -13.17
CA GLU A 214 -7.25 -32.70 -12.94
C GLU A 214 -7.30 -34.21 -13.12
N ASP A 215 -7.75 -34.94 -12.11
CA ASP A 215 -7.80 -36.40 -12.10
C ASP A 215 -6.46 -37.05 -12.51
N ASP A 216 -5.36 -36.59 -11.95
CA ASP A 216 -3.96 -36.97 -12.26
C ASP A 216 -3.53 -36.69 -13.71
N VAL A 217 -4.35 -36.08 -14.52
CA VAL A 217 -4.03 -35.68 -15.89
C VAL A 217 -3.63 -34.21 -15.93
N ARG A 218 -2.45 -33.92 -16.48
CA ARG A 218 -2.00 -32.56 -16.69
C ARG A 218 -2.72 -31.95 -17.89
N LYS A 219 -3.55 -30.94 -17.63
CA LYS A 219 -4.16 -30.08 -18.64
C LYS A 219 -3.40 -28.77 -18.79
N PHE A 220 -3.42 -28.20 -19.98
CA PHE A 220 -2.75 -26.96 -20.27
C PHE A 220 -3.36 -26.26 -21.49
N SER A 221 -3.35 -24.93 -21.44
CA SER A 221 -3.85 -24.03 -22.49
C SER A 221 -3.16 -22.68 -22.36
N ASN A 222 -3.25 -21.85 -23.40
CA ASN A 222 -3.04 -20.43 -23.16
C ASN A 222 -4.27 -19.87 -22.43
N ALA A 223 -4.09 -18.76 -21.73
CA ALA A 223 -5.15 -17.93 -21.17
C ALA A 223 -4.87 -16.48 -21.54
N PHE A 224 -5.91 -15.75 -21.87
CA PHE A 224 -5.77 -14.37 -22.28
C PHE A 224 -6.47 -13.44 -21.32
N PHE A 225 -5.68 -12.63 -20.59
CA PHE A 225 -6.24 -11.64 -19.67
C PHE A 225 -6.73 -10.42 -20.45
N VAL A 226 -8.00 -10.13 -20.35
CA VAL A 226 -8.63 -9.02 -21.07
C VAL A 226 -8.59 -7.73 -20.27
N LYS A 227 -8.65 -7.85 -18.92
CA LYS A 227 -8.67 -6.70 -18.03
C LYS A 227 -8.39 -7.15 -16.60
N SER A 228 -7.53 -6.46 -15.88
CA SER A 228 -7.26 -6.76 -14.47
C SER A 228 -7.00 -8.25 -14.25
N ASN A 229 -7.82 -8.94 -13.50
CA ASN A 229 -7.73 -10.38 -13.21
C ASN A 229 -8.76 -11.22 -13.99
N PHE A 230 -9.41 -10.66 -15.01
CA PHE A 230 -10.33 -11.39 -15.87
C PHE A 230 -9.59 -12.00 -17.06
N ALA A 231 -9.65 -13.31 -17.17
CA ALA A 231 -9.02 -14.07 -18.24
C ALA A 231 -10.05 -14.87 -19.04
N ILE A 232 -9.80 -15.01 -20.33
CA ILE A 232 -10.58 -15.89 -21.22
C ILE A 232 -9.85 -17.23 -21.32
N PHE A 233 -10.63 -18.31 -21.19
CA PHE A 233 -10.21 -19.70 -21.36
C PHE A 233 -11.12 -20.43 -22.35
N PRO A 234 -10.68 -21.55 -22.92
CA PRO A 234 -11.55 -22.42 -23.70
C PRO A 234 -12.50 -23.18 -22.77
N PHE A 235 -13.80 -23.09 -23.02
CA PHE A 235 -14.81 -23.70 -22.17
C PHE A 235 -14.69 -25.25 -22.09
N HIS A 236 -14.34 -25.89 -23.19
CA HIS A 236 -14.14 -27.33 -23.23
C HIS A 236 -13.00 -27.86 -22.34
N MET A 237 -12.08 -27.00 -21.93
CA MET A 237 -10.95 -27.36 -21.07
C MET A 237 -11.23 -27.19 -19.58
N ILE A 238 -12.29 -26.48 -19.21
CA ILE A 238 -12.59 -26.17 -17.81
C ILE A 238 -13.49 -27.24 -17.20
N PRO A 239 -13.26 -27.65 -15.92
CA PRO A 239 -14.12 -28.59 -15.23
C PRO A 239 -15.58 -28.11 -15.19
N LYS A 240 -16.52 -29.01 -15.43
CA LYS A 240 -17.92 -28.64 -15.62
C LYS A 240 -18.64 -28.28 -14.33
N THR A 241 -18.31 -28.95 -13.24
CA THR A 241 -18.97 -28.74 -11.95
C THR A 241 -18.18 -27.82 -11.04
N ARG A 242 -18.87 -27.09 -10.17
CA ARG A 242 -18.25 -26.20 -9.20
C ARG A 242 -17.34 -26.99 -8.24
N SER A 243 -17.74 -28.17 -7.82
CA SER A 243 -16.95 -29.04 -6.96
C SER A 243 -15.63 -29.50 -7.60
N GLN A 244 -15.61 -29.74 -8.89
CA GLN A 244 -14.39 -30.08 -9.63
C GLN A 244 -13.48 -28.86 -9.82
N ARG A 245 -14.03 -27.64 -9.82
CA ARG A 245 -13.26 -26.38 -9.92
C ARG A 245 -12.61 -25.99 -8.61
N SER A 246 -13.25 -26.37 -7.47
CA SER A 246 -12.73 -26.09 -6.14
C SER A 246 -11.44 -26.84 -5.89
N GLY A 247 -10.43 -26.17 -5.38
CA GLY A 247 -9.15 -26.78 -5.04
C GLY A 247 -8.17 -26.96 -6.20
N LEU A 248 -8.57 -26.67 -7.45
CA LEU A 248 -7.64 -26.74 -8.58
C LEU A 248 -6.67 -25.57 -8.55
N VAL A 249 -5.38 -25.90 -8.46
CA VAL A 249 -4.31 -24.91 -8.57
C VAL A 249 -3.89 -24.78 -10.03
N VAL A 250 -4.06 -23.61 -10.59
CA VAL A 250 -3.58 -23.28 -11.93
C VAL A 250 -2.26 -22.54 -11.85
N GLU A 251 -1.27 -23.05 -12.55
CA GLU A 251 0.03 -22.43 -12.71
C GLU A 251 0.04 -21.59 -13.99
N PHE A 252 0.35 -20.32 -13.87
CA PHE A 252 0.48 -19.38 -14.99
C PHE A 252 1.93 -19.04 -15.25
N ARG A 253 2.36 -19.03 -16.51
CA ARG A 253 3.69 -18.59 -16.94
C ARG A 253 3.57 -17.46 -17.94
N ARG A 254 4.32 -16.38 -17.67
CA ARG A 254 4.24 -15.12 -18.44
C ARG A 254 5.41 -14.93 -19.41
N LYS A 255 6.62 -15.42 -19.08
CA LYS A 255 7.82 -15.27 -19.92
C LYS A 255 8.75 -16.47 -19.82
N SER A 256 9.53 -16.68 -20.88
CA SER A 256 10.74 -17.49 -20.77
C SER A 256 11.80 -16.60 -20.17
N GLU A 257 12.38 -16.98 -19.01
CA GLU A 257 13.76 -16.68 -18.80
C GLU A 257 14.28 -16.93 -17.39
N GLY A 258 15.39 -17.41 -17.44
CA GLY A 258 16.54 -17.51 -16.64
C GLY A 258 16.47 -16.93 -15.23
N ILE A 259 16.41 -17.76 -14.19
CA ILE A 259 16.70 -17.48 -12.76
C ILE A 259 15.55 -17.00 -11.89
N VAL A 260 14.51 -16.38 -12.42
CA VAL A 260 13.32 -16.03 -11.63
C VAL A 260 12.07 -16.57 -12.30
N ASN A 261 11.28 -17.36 -11.55
CA ASN A 261 9.97 -17.87 -12.00
C ASN A 261 9.05 -16.68 -12.36
N SER A 262 8.95 -16.37 -13.63
CA SER A 262 8.05 -15.35 -14.17
C SER A 262 6.61 -15.86 -14.26
N GLY A 263 6.10 -16.47 -13.20
CA GLY A 263 4.78 -17.06 -13.15
C GLY A 263 4.09 -16.81 -11.82
N PHE A 264 2.82 -17.07 -11.77
CA PHE A 264 2.02 -17.06 -10.54
C PHE A 264 1.13 -18.29 -10.47
N ARG A 265 0.64 -18.60 -9.28
CA ARG A 265 -0.27 -19.70 -9.02
C ARG A 265 -1.57 -19.13 -8.49
N SER A 266 -2.67 -19.67 -8.96
CA SER A 266 -4.01 -19.36 -8.45
C SER A 266 -4.65 -20.63 -7.95
N PRO A 267 -4.88 -20.78 -6.65
CA PRO A 267 -5.78 -21.81 -6.15
C PRO A 267 -7.21 -21.44 -6.55
N CYS A 268 -8.02 -22.43 -6.90
CA CYS A 268 -9.42 -22.23 -7.28
C CYS A 268 -9.62 -21.22 -8.43
N ALA A 269 -8.68 -21.18 -9.39
CA ALA A 269 -8.70 -20.22 -10.49
C ALA A 269 -10.04 -20.21 -11.25
N PHE A 270 -10.71 -21.36 -11.36
CA PHE A 270 -11.97 -21.52 -12.11
C PHE A 270 -13.24 -21.40 -11.24
N HIS A 271 -13.13 -21.00 -9.99
CA HIS A 271 -14.28 -20.88 -9.10
C HIS A 271 -15.31 -19.87 -9.63
N SER A 272 -14.86 -18.69 -10.01
CA SER A 272 -15.68 -17.66 -10.64
C SER A 272 -15.47 -17.70 -12.15
N ALA A 273 -16.21 -18.55 -12.82
CA ALA A 273 -16.15 -18.76 -14.26
C ALA A 273 -17.55 -18.65 -14.87
N GLU A 274 -17.71 -17.71 -15.81
CA GLU A 274 -18.96 -17.49 -16.55
C GLU A 274 -18.76 -17.81 -18.02
N ARG A 275 -19.64 -18.65 -18.56
CA ARG A 275 -19.59 -18.99 -19.98
C ARG A 275 -20.08 -17.82 -20.81
N ILE A 276 -19.32 -17.44 -21.81
CA ILE A 276 -19.73 -16.42 -22.79
C ILE A 276 -20.78 -17.06 -23.72
N PRO A 277 -22.01 -16.54 -23.77
CA PRO A 277 -23.10 -17.14 -24.52
C PRO A 277 -22.74 -17.36 -26.01
N ASN A 278 -23.19 -18.49 -26.57
CA ASN A 278 -22.98 -18.86 -27.99
C ASN A 278 -21.49 -18.93 -28.42
N THR A 279 -20.59 -19.15 -27.47
CA THR A 279 -19.16 -19.36 -27.74
C THR A 279 -18.64 -20.60 -27.00
N ASP A 280 -17.48 -21.12 -27.43
CA ASP A 280 -16.70 -22.12 -26.68
C ASP A 280 -15.65 -21.45 -25.80
N LEU A 281 -16.01 -20.31 -25.25
CA LEU A 281 -15.13 -19.49 -24.41
C LEU A 281 -15.80 -19.20 -23.05
N VAL A 282 -14.99 -19.06 -22.04
CA VAL A 282 -15.40 -18.73 -20.67
C VAL A 282 -14.54 -17.61 -20.17
N ILE A 283 -15.15 -16.64 -19.52
CA ILE A 283 -14.41 -15.64 -18.76
C ILE A 283 -14.28 -16.10 -17.31
N VAL A 284 -13.13 -15.90 -16.75
CA VAL A 284 -12.77 -16.36 -15.40
C VAL A 284 -12.19 -15.21 -14.64
N GLN A 285 -12.73 -14.93 -13.47
CA GLN A 285 -12.08 -14.03 -12.53
C GLN A 285 -11.00 -14.79 -11.75
N VAL A 286 -9.76 -14.72 -12.22
CA VAL A 286 -8.65 -15.47 -11.63
C VAL A 286 -8.21 -14.80 -10.32
N GLN A 287 -8.38 -15.55 -9.24
CA GLN A 287 -7.91 -15.09 -7.92
C GLN A 287 -6.38 -15.02 -7.93
N ASN A 288 -5.82 -14.00 -7.30
CA ASN A 288 -4.37 -13.75 -7.16
C ASN A 288 -3.61 -13.51 -8.46
N ALA A 289 -4.30 -13.30 -9.57
CA ALA A 289 -3.62 -12.83 -10.75
C ALA A 289 -3.11 -11.41 -10.50
N PRO A 290 -1.90 -11.07 -10.97
CA PRO A 290 -1.49 -9.69 -11.06
C PRO A 290 -2.48 -8.92 -11.94
N SER A 291 -2.56 -7.60 -11.76
CA SER A 291 -3.42 -6.78 -12.61
C SER A 291 -2.84 -6.70 -14.03
N PHE A 292 -3.60 -7.16 -15.00
CA PHE A 292 -3.27 -7.06 -16.40
C PHE A 292 -3.86 -5.79 -17.01
N SER A 293 -3.21 -5.31 -18.07
CA SER A 293 -3.71 -4.15 -18.81
C SER A 293 -5.08 -4.42 -19.41
N ASP A 294 -5.93 -3.40 -19.45
CA ASP A 294 -7.18 -3.47 -20.18
C ASP A 294 -6.90 -3.49 -21.69
N VAL A 295 -7.29 -4.56 -22.35
CA VAL A 295 -7.13 -4.75 -23.79
C VAL A 295 -8.48 -4.98 -24.48
N THR A 296 -9.59 -4.68 -23.82
CA THR A 296 -10.94 -4.87 -24.37
C THR A 296 -11.19 -4.01 -25.60
N ASP A 297 -10.55 -2.85 -25.73
CA ASP A 297 -10.63 -1.98 -26.92
C ASP A 297 -9.94 -2.56 -28.16
N TRP A 298 -9.19 -3.62 -28.02
CA TRP A 298 -8.63 -4.34 -29.16
C TRP A 298 -9.63 -5.28 -29.82
N PHE A 299 -10.80 -5.50 -29.21
CA PHE A 299 -11.88 -6.29 -29.79
C PHE A 299 -12.84 -5.41 -30.56
N LEU A 300 -13.43 -5.95 -31.61
CA LEU A 300 -14.54 -5.27 -32.27
C LEU A 300 -15.75 -5.25 -31.35
N LEU A 301 -16.54 -4.18 -31.44
CA LEU A 301 -17.77 -4.07 -30.65
C LEU A 301 -18.74 -5.22 -30.99
N GLU A 302 -18.92 -5.50 -32.28
CA GLU A 302 -19.69 -6.62 -32.80
C GLU A 302 -18.99 -7.21 -34.03
N PRO A 303 -18.49 -8.46 -33.99
CA PRO A 303 -17.90 -9.11 -35.14
C PRO A 303 -18.98 -9.47 -36.17
N THR A 304 -18.69 -9.21 -37.42
CA THR A 304 -19.63 -9.51 -38.52
C THR A 304 -19.26 -10.79 -39.25
N VAL A 305 -20.25 -11.55 -39.65
CA VAL A 305 -20.10 -12.66 -40.61
C VAL A 305 -19.56 -12.06 -41.93
N ARG A 306 -18.49 -12.62 -42.50
CA ARG A 306 -17.74 -12.22 -43.70
C ARG A 306 -16.47 -11.42 -43.44
N GLN A 307 -16.13 -11.15 -42.21
CA GLN A 307 -14.86 -10.56 -41.88
C GLN A 307 -13.73 -11.51 -42.30
N SER A 308 -12.85 -11.09 -43.14
CA SER A 308 -11.75 -11.93 -43.63
C SER A 308 -10.47 -11.09 -43.79
N GLY A 309 -9.33 -11.70 -43.58
CA GLY A 309 -8.05 -11.07 -43.69
C GLY A 309 -6.90 -11.96 -43.26
N LEU A 310 -5.70 -11.37 -43.35
CA LEU A 310 -4.50 -11.99 -42.82
C LEU A 310 -4.44 -11.75 -41.31
N VAL A 311 -4.14 -12.78 -40.52
CA VAL A 311 -3.90 -12.69 -39.10
C VAL A 311 -2.46 -13.03 -38.75
N LYS A 312 -1.94 -12.38 -37.73
CA LYS A 312 -0.76 -12.81 -36.99
C LYS A 312 -1.25 -13.47 -35.71
N GLU A 313 -0.94 -14.74 -35.56
CA GLU A 313 -1.26 -15.49 -34.35
C GLU A 313 -0.06 -15.47 -33.41
N VAL A 314 -0.34 -15.31 -32.13
CA VAL A 314 0.64 -15.38 -31.03
C VAL A 314 0.24 -16.48 -30.07
N CYS A 315 1.15 -17.39 -29.81
CA CYS A 315 0.98 -18.47 -28.83
C CYS A 315 2.12 -18.45 -27.83
N ARG A 316 1.81 -18.63 -26.55
CA ARG A 316 2.81 -18.77 -25.49
C ARG A 316 3.05 -20.25 -25.21
N LEU A 317 4.29 -20.67 -25.25
CA LEU A 317 4.72 -22.04 -24.99
C LEU A 317 4.91 -22.31 -23.49
N ARG A 318 5.08 -23.58 -23.15
CA ARG A 318 5.27 -24.04 -21.77
C ARG A 318 6.50 -23.42 -21.09
N ASP A 319 7.55 -23.13 -21.83
CA ASP A 319 8.76 -22.47 -21.33
C ASP A 319 8.61 -20.95 -21.19
N GLY A 320 7.45 -20.40 -21.58
CA GLY A 320 7.14 -18.98 -21.57
C GLY A 320 7.57 -18.23 -22.80
N SER A 321 8.22 -18.86 -23.78
CA SER A 321 8.55 -18.27 -25.07
C SER A 321 7.31 -18.05 -25.92
N LEU A 322 7.40 -17.19 -26.92
CA LEU A 322 6.33 -16.90 -27.87
C LEU A 322 6.62 -17.52 -29.22
N THR A 323 5.59 -18.10 -29.83
CA THR A 323 5.62 -18.50 -31.25
C THR A 323 4.62 -17.66 -32.03
N PHE A 324 4.94 -17.46 -33.32
CA PHE A 324 4.14 -16.65 -34.21
C PHE A 324 3.81 -17.46 -35.47
N ASP A 325 2.57 -17.33 -35.94
CA ASP A 325 2.13 -17.86 -37.22
C ASP A 325 1.40 -16.77 -38.00
N THR A 326 1.33 -16.89 -39.34
CA THR A 326 0.62 -15.92 -40.17
C THR A 326 -0.16 -16.64 -41.25
N TYR A 327 -1.46 -16.47 -41.26
CA TYR A 327 -2.35 -17.14 -42.20
C TYR A 327 -3.64 -16.33 -42.44
N LYS A 328 -4.46 -16.76 -43.38
CA LYS A 328 -5.73 -16.11 -43.70
C LYS A 328 -6.88 -16.76 -42.92
N VAL A 329 -7.75 -15.90 -42.38
CA VAL A 329 -9.00 -16.31 -41.71
C VAL A 329 -10.21 -15.71 -42.39
N SER A 330 -11.37 -16.32 -42.19
CA SER A 330 -12.66 -15.78 -42.66
C SER A 330 -13.75 -16.15 -41.66
N ALA A 331 -14.39 -15.14 -41.07
CA ALA A 331 -15.46 -15.36 -40.10
C ALA A 331 -16.69 -16.02 -40.75
N SER A 332 -17.12 -17.10 -40.13
CA SER A 332 -18.28 -17.89 -40.56
C SER A 332 -18.84 -18.66 -39.37
N GLN A 333 -20.00 -19.28 -39.53
CA GLN A 333 -20.50 -20.24 -38.56
C GLN A 333 -19.69 -21.54 -38.66
N VAL A 334 -18.93 -21.84 -37.67
CA VAL A 334 -18.12 -23.07 -37.58
C VAL A 334 -18.58 -23.98 -36.48
N SER A 335 -18.24 -25.28 -36.59
CA SER A 335 -18.46 -26.24 -35.51
C SER A 335 -17.14 -26.65 -34.87
N ASN A 336 -17.12 -26.78 -33.56
CA ASN A 336 -16.04 -27.37 -32.82
C ASN A 336 -16.46 -28.74 -32.31
N ASN A 337 -15.82 -29.80 -32.79
CA ASN A 337 -16.08 -31.15 -32.38
C ASN A 337 -15.30 -31.57 -31.12
N ALA A 338 -14.68 -30.61 -30.41
CA ALA A 338 -14.02 -30.89 -29.14
C ALA A 338 -15.05 -31.41 -28.12
N GLU A 339 -14.75 -32.53 -27.47
CA GLU A 339 -15.56 -33.05 -26.38
C GLU A 339 -15.72 -31.97 -25.30
N GLY A 340 -16.95 -31.66 -24.94
CA GLY A 340 -17.27 -30.71 -23.87
C GLY A 340 -17.59 -29.31 -24.33
N SER A 341 -17.45 -28.93 -25.62
CA SER A 341 -17.80 -27.57 -26.06
C SER A 341 -19.28 -27.24 -25.89
N GLY A 342 -20.13 -28.28 -26.01
CA GLY A 342 -21.57 -28.18 -25.82
C GLY A 342 -22.29 -27.25 -26.81
N LEU A 343 -21.64 -26.84 -27.89
CA LEU A 343 -22.18 -25.95 -28.92
C LEU A 343 -22.03 -26.59 -30.30
N PRO A 344 -23.12 -26.76 -31.03
CA PRO A 344 -23.03 -27.29 -32.39
C PRO A 344 -22.41 -26.33 -33.37
N ARG A 345 -22.56 -25.01 -33.16
CA ARG A 345 -22.00 -23.96 -34.03
C ARG A 345 -21.79 -22.67 -33.26
N PHE A 346 -20.75 -21.90 -33.66
CA PHE A 346 -20.43 -20.58 -33.14
C PHE A 346 -19.74 -19.71 -34.22
N LEU A 347 -19.67 -18.42 -34.02
CA LEU A 347 -18.98 -17.54 -34.92
C LEU A 347 -17.46 -17.70 -34.79
N GLY A 348 -16.80 -18.05 -35.88
CA GLY A 348 -15.38 -18.33 -35.89
C GLY A 348 -14.80 -18.46 -37.29
N SER A 349 -13.67 -19.14 -37.43
CA SER A 349 -13.03 -19.41 -38.71
C SER A 349 -12.50 -20.84 -38.75
N LEU A 350 -12.81 -21.54 -39.84
CA LEU A 350 -12.11 -22.77 -40.23
C LEU A 350 -11.05 -22.38 -41.26
N HIS A 351 -9.78 -22.65 -40.97
CA HIS A 351 -8.68 -22.13 -41.80
C HIS A 351 -7.48 -23.07 -41.78
N ASN A 352 -6.55 -22.83 -42.71
CA ASN A 352 -5.26 -23.50 -42.75
C ASN A 352 -4.18 -22.62 -42.16
N THR A 353 -3.40 -23.18 -41.23
CA THR A 353 -2.23 -22.56 -40.60
C THR A 353 -0.97 -22.85 -41.42
N LYS A 354 0.06 -22.05 -41.28
CA LYS A 354 1.37 -22.33 -41.90
C LYS A 354 2.19 -23.34 -41.09
N GLN A 355 2.06 -23.27 -39.77
CA GLN A 355 2.68 -24.24 -38.88
C GLN A 355 1.68 -25.34 -38.50
N GLN A 356 2.19 -26.54 -38.21
CA GLN A 356 1.35 -27.61 -37.70
C GLN A 356 0.72 -27.20 -36.36
N THR A 357 -0.54 -27.56 -36.17
CA THR A 357 -1.22 -27.37 -34.88
C THR A 357 -0.69 -28.37 -33.88
N PHE A 358 -0.54 -27.99 -32.63
CA PHE A 358 0.05 -28.78 -31.53
C PHE A 358 -0.74 -28.62 -30.23
N ASP A 359 -0.58 -29.55 -29.31
CA ASP A 359 -1.24 -29.50 -28.00
C ASP A 359 -0.69 -28.30 -27.21
N GLY A 360 -1.59 -27.45 -26.69
CA GLY A 360 -1.24 -26.20 -25.99
C GLY A 360 -1.33 -24.94 -26.84
N ARG A 361 -1.64 -25.04 -28.16
CA ARG A 361 -1.92 -23.91 -29.01
C ARG A 361 -3.30 -23.29 -28.75
N CYS A 362 -4.17 -23.98 -28.04
CA CYS A 362 -5.48 -23.49 -27.67
C CYS A 362 -5.37 -22.13 -26.95
N MET A 363 -6.26 -21.20 -27.28
CA MET A 363 -6.25 -19.79 -26.85
C MET A 363 -5.09 -18.96 -27.39
N ALA A 364 -4.33 -19.40 -28.39
CA ALA A 364 -3.45 -18.49 -29.12
C ALA A 364 -4.27 -17.34 -29.72
N VAL A 365 -3.77 -16.12 -29.58
CA VAL A 365 -4.48 -14.88 -29.97
C VAL A 365 -4.23 -14.58 -31.44
N GLN A 366 -5.29 -14.31 -32.17
CA GLN A 366 -5.26 -13.96 -33.58
C GLN A 366 -5.48 -12.46 -33.77
N LEU A 367 -4.45 -11.75 -34.16
CA LEU A 367 -4.50 -10.32 -34.44
C LEU A 367 -4.63 -10.07 -35.93
N MET A 368 -5.67 -9.34 -36.36
CA MET A 368 -5.87 -8.98 -37.74
C MET A 368 -4.79 -8.02 -38.21
N ASP A 369 -4.09 -8.39 -39.28
CA ASP A 369 -3.02 -7.60 -39.89
C ASP A 369 -3.62 -6.52 -40.80
N THR A 370 -4.03 -5.41 -40.18
CA THR A 370 -4.65 -4.27 -40.84
C THR A 370 -4.01 -2.98 -40.35
N LYS A 371 -4.36 -1.85 -40.98
CA LYS A 371 -3.90 -0.52 -40.60
C LYS A 371 -4.29 -0.19 -39.12
N ASN A 372 -5.46 -0.64 -38.72
CA ASN A 372 -5.94 -0.60 -37.32
C ASN A 372 -6.10 -2.04 -36.85
N PRO A 373 -5.08 -2.65 -36.24
CA PRO A 373 -5.10 -4.02 -35.80
C PRO A 373 -6.14 -4.23 -34.71
N TYR A 374 -6.82 -5.40 -34.71
CA TYR A 374 -7.77 -5.80 -33.69
C TYR A 374 -7.70 -7.32 -33.48
N ILE A 375 -8.13 -7.79 -32.34
CA ILE A 375 -8.20 -9.22 -32.03
C ILE A 375 -9.38 -9.81 -32.81
N PHE A 376 -9.06 -10.71 -33.73
CA PHE A 376 -10.06 -11.44 -34.50
C PHE A 376 -10.71 -12.53 -33.64
N GLY A 377 -9.93 -13.24 -32.87
CA GLY A 377 -10.40 -14.35 -32.05
C GLY A 377 -9.26 -15.19 -31.46
N PHE A 378 -9.62 -16.40 -31.07
CA PHE A 378 -8.73 -17.33 -30.39
C PHE A 378 -8.73 -18.69 -31.07
N HIS A 379 -7.55 -19.30 -31.15
CA HIS A 379 -7.43 -20.67 -31.62
C HIS A 379 -8.09 -21.63 -30.61
N LEU A 380 -9.03 -22.48 -31.06
CA LEU A 380 -9.77 -23.39 -30.21
C LEU A 380 -9.46 -24.87 -30.46
N GLY A 381 -8.97 -25.20 -31.64
CA GLY A 381 -8.64 -26.58 -31.96
C GLY A 381 -8.00 -26.76 -33.31
N GLY A 382 -7.44 -27.93 -33.54
CA GLY A 382 -6.78 -28.30 -34.78
C GLY A 382 -6.62 -29.80 -34.95
N ASN A 383 -6.26 -30.20 -36.16
CA ASN A 383 -6.10 -31.63 -36.51
C ASN A 383 -4.67 -32.17 -36.33
N LYS A 384 -3.82 -31.45 -35.60
CA LYS A 384 -2.37 -31.71 -35.45
C LYS A 384 -1.59 -31.69 -36.78
N LYS A 385 -2.22 -31.16 -37.83
CA LYS A 385 -1.61 -30.85 -39.10
C LYS A 385 -1.75 -29.34 -39.37
N PHE A 386 -2.43 -28.96 -40.40
CA PHE A 386 -2.55 -27.56 -40.83
C PHE A 386 -3.96 -26.98 -40.74
N LEU A 387 -4.98 -27.82 -40.44
CA LEU A 387 -6.36 -27.37 -40.29
C LEU A 387 -6.61 -26.93 -38.86
N ALA A 388 -7.20 -25.75 -38.70
CA ALA A 388 -7.50 -25.15 -37.40
C ALA A 388 -8.89 -24.49 -37.39
N VAL A 389 -9.45 -24.43 -36.18
CA VAL A 389 -10.69 -23.72 -35.85
C VAL A 389 -10.40 -22.63 -34.83
N SER A 390 -10.93 -21.43 -35.07
CA SER A 390 -10.89 -20.31 -34.09
C SER A 390 -12.31 -19.86 -33.76
N GLY A 391 -12.49 -19.32 -32.56
CA GLY A 391 -13.68 -18.59 -32.13
C GLY A 391 -13.46 -17.09 -32.17
N CYS A 392 -14.41 -16.33 -32.73
CA CYS A 392 -14.46 -14.88 -32.63
C CYS A 392 -15.13 -14.48 -31.31
N LEU A 393 -14.76 -13.32 -30.80
CA LEU A 393 -15.32 -12.73 -29.61
C LEU A 393 -15.44 -11.21 -29.78
N SER A 394 -16.55 -10.65 -29.29
CA SER A 394 -16.79 -9.21 -29.29
C SER A 394 -16.47 -8.55 -27.97
N LYS A 395 -16.21 -7.25 -28.00
CA LYS A 395 -16.07 -6.43 -26.80
C LYS A 395 -17.35 -6.52 -25.96
N LYS A 396 -18.52 -6.44 -26.57
CA LYS A 396 -19.82 -6.51 -25.88
C LYS A 396 -19.99 -7.81 -25.11
N GLU A 397 -19.69 -8.96 -25.72
CA GLU A 397 -19.77 -10.26 -25.05
C GLU A 397 -18.83 -10.37 -23.83
N ILE A 398 -17.63 -9.77 -23.93
CA ILE A 398 -16.69 -9.69 -22.79
C ILE A 398 -17.26 -8.81 -21.69
N ASP A 399 -17.74 -7.63 -22.05
CA ASP A 399 -18.26 -6.65 -21.11
C ASP A 399 -19.51 -7.16 -20.39
N ASP A 400 -20.43 -7.80 -21.12
CA ASP A 400 -21.64 -8.43 -20.56
C ASP A 400 -21.26 -9.55 -19.57
N ALA A 401 -20.31 -10.41 -19.93
CA ALA A 401 -19.87 -11.50 -19.05
C ALA A 401 -19.19 -11.00 -17.77
N ILE A 402 -18.38 -9.94 -17.86
CA ILE A 402 -17.77 -9.32 -16.67
C ILE A 402 -18.87 -8.69 -15.80
N PHE A 403 -19.86 -8.05 -16.41
CA PHE A 403 -20.98 -7.46 -15.69
C PHE A 403 -21.79 -8.52 -14.91
N GLU A 404 -22.11 -9.63 -15.53
CA GLU A 404 -22.81 -10.75 -14.86
C GLU A 404 -22.03 -11.24 -13.63
N MET A 405 -20.70 -11.31 -13.72
CA MET A 405 -19.85 -11.75 -12.61
C MET A 405 -19.71 -10.71 -11.49
N THR A 406 -19.75 -9.43 -11.79
CA THR A 406 -19.39 -8.36 -10.87
C THR A 406 -20.57 -7.49 -10.48
N ASN A 407 -21.66 -7.50 -11.26
CA ASN A 407 -22.73 -6.50 -11.24
C ASN A 407 -22.22 -5.05 -11.41
N ILE A 408 -21.08 -4.90 -12.08
CA ILE A 408 -20.47 -3.62 -12.38
C ILE A 408 -20.09 -3.67 -13.85
N LEU A 409 -20.57 -2.71 -14.64
CA LEU A 409 -20.21 -2.60 -16.05
C LEU A 409 -18.67 -2.43 -16.16
N PRO A 410 -18.01 -3.26 -16.96
CA PRO A 410 -16.59 -3.09 -17.19
C PRO A 410 -16.38 -1.77 -17.91
N GLU A 411 -15.39 -1.03 -17.51
CA GLU A 411 -15.03 0.18 -18.19
C GLU A 411 -14.34 -0.15 -19.51
N ALA A 412 -14.80 0.46 -20.56
CA ALA A 412 -14.09 0.49 -21.81
C ALA A 412 -12.83 1.35 -21.63
N SER A 413 -11.67 0.74 -21.54
CA SER A 413 -10.33 1.33 -21.58
C SER A 413 -9.98 2.49 -20.62
N ASN A 414 -8.71 2.85 -20.59
CA ASN A 414 -8.17 4.05 -19.90
C ASN A 414 -8.85 5.37 -20.33
N SER A 415 -9.63 5.38 -21.42
CA SER A 415 -10.38 6.54 -21.90
C SER A 415 -11.52 6.98 -20.97
N ASN A 416 -11.96 6.15 -20.05
CA ASN A 416 -13.05 6.45 -19.11
C ASN A 416 -12.56 6.91 -17.72
N PHE A 417 -11.25 7.00 -17.53
CA PHE A 417 -10.73 7.61 -16.32
C PHE A 417 -11.15 9.08 -16.27
N PRO A 418 -11.74 9.57 -15.16
CA PRO A 418 -12.19 10.95 -15.12
C PRO A 418 -11.02 11.91 -15.27
N THR A 419 -11.15 12.87 -16.17
CA THR A 419 -10.14 13.91 -16.37
C THR A 419 -10.18 14.97 -15.28
N GLN A 420 -11.36 15.16 -14.65
CA GLN A 420 -11.57 16.11 -13.56
C GLN A 420 -12.24 15.44 -12.36
N MET A 421 -11.83 15.85 -11.17
CA MET A 421 -12.45 15.51 -9.89
C MET A 421 -12.48 16.75 -9.00
N CYS A 422 -13.61 17.03 -8.34
CA CYS A 422 -13.77 18.22 -7.51
C CYS A 422 -13.29 19.50 -8.22
N GLY A 423 -13.64 19.67 -9.49
CA GLY A 423 -13.24 20.83 -10.29
C GLY A 423 -11.75 20.91 -10.69
N VAL A 424 -10.95 19.89 -10.37
CA VAL A 424 -9.50 19.88 -10.63
C VAL A 424 -9.15 18.81 -11.66
N ASP A 425 -8.26 19.13 -12.60
CA ASP A 425 -7.70 18.17 -13.54
C ASP A 425 -6.84 17.14 -12.82
N VAL A 426 -7.17 15.86 -12.96
CA VAL A 426 -6.50 14.78 -12.23
C VAL A 426 -5.37 14.14 -13.00
N VAL A 427 -5.37 14.27 -14.32
CA VAL A 427 -4.30 13.79 -15.21
C VAL A 427 -3.61 14.99 -15.82
N THR A 428 -2.36 15.23 -15.46
CA THR A 428 -1.59 16.37 -15.97
C THR A 428 -0.78 16.03 -17.20
N SER A 429 -0.48 14.76 -17.43
CA SER A 429 0.19 14.23 -18.61
C SER A 429 -0.09 12.75 -18.75
N THR A 430 -0.20 12.23 -19.96
CA THR A 430 -0.31 10.79 -20.26
C THR A 430 1.04 10.08 -20.18
N ASP A 431 2.13 10.83 -20.09
CA ASP A 431 3.47 10.25 -19.99
C ASP A 431 3.74 9.75 -18.56
N VAL A 432 4.51 8.69 -18.48
CA VAL A 432 5.01 8.20 -17.18
C VAL A 432 6.13 9.15 -16.70
N HIS A 433 5.94 9.72 -15.52
CA HIS A 433 6.96 10.60 -14.96
C HIS A 433 8.29 9.87 -14.78
N VAL A 434 9.42 10.53 -15.13
CA VAL A 434 10.79 9.96 -15.06
C VAL A 434 11.15 9.39 -13.68
N LYS A 435 10.58 9.95 -12.62
CA LYS A 435 10.74 9.46 -11.23
C LYS A 435 9.63 8.51 -10.79
N CYS A 436 8.84 8.01 -11.73
CA CYS A 436 7.78 7.05 -11.40
C CYS A 436 8.40 5.82 -10.71
N PRO A 437 7.86 5.40 -9.56
CA PRO A 437 8.38 4.22 -8.86
C PRO A 437 8.24 2.94 -9.68
N THR A 438 7.37 2.89 -10.68
CA THR A 438 7.22 1.71 -11.57
C THR A 438 8.50 1.35 -12.30
N ARG A 439 9.42 2.29 -12.54
CA ARG A 439 10.73 2.01 -13.14
C ARG A 439 11.63 1.08 -12.30
N PHE A 440 11.31 0.91 -11.03
CA PHE A 440 12.04 0.02 -10.12
C PHE A 440 11.43 -1.38 -10.04
N LEU A 441 10.28 -1.58 -10.67
CA LEU A 441 9.63 -2.88 -10.76
C LEU A 441 10.29 -3.71 -11.85
N ASN A 442 10.28 -5.02 -11.66
CA ASN A 442 10.56 -5.97 -12.73
C ASN A 442 9.51 -5.83 -13.83
N VAL A 443 9.82 -6.31 -15.02
CA VAL A 443 8.87 -6.24 -16.13
C VAL A 443 7.57 -6.99 -15.80
N ASP A 444 7.66 -8.07 -15.04
CA ASP A 444 6.49 -8.84 -14.61
C ASP A 444 5.66 -8.08 -13.57
N ASP A 445 6.29 -7.41 -12.62
CA ASP A 445 5.62 -6.56 -11.63
C ASP A 445 4.99 -5.31 -12.28
N LEU A 446 5.61 -4.76 -13.33
CA LEU A 446 5.05 -3.67 -14.13
C LEU A 446 3.71 -4.03 -14.77
N ASN A 447 3.54 -5.28 -15.18
CA ASN A 447 2.30 -5.76 -15.78
C ASN A 447 1.15 -5.89 -14.76
N SER A 448 1.45 -5.86 -13.47
CA SER A 448 0.43 -5.89 -12.40
C SER A 448 -0.08 -4.49 -12.01
N VAL A 449 0.49 -3.44 -12.58
CA VAL A 449 0.19 -2.04 -12.25
C VAL A 449 -0.26 -1.31 -13.50
N SER A 450 -1.49 -0.81 -13.51
CA SER A 450 -1.97 0.05 -14.60
C SER A 450 -1.58 1.50 -14.32
N VAL A 451 -0.98 2.17 -15.31
CA VAL A 451 -0.54 3.57 -15.22
C VAL A 451 -1.44 4.44 -16.08
N TYR A 452 -2.06 5.45 -15.48
CA TYR A 452 -2.93 6.39 -16.19
C TYR A 452 -2.22 7.67 -16.63
N GLY A 453 -1.11 8.01 -15.98
CA GLY A 453 -0.33 9.20 -16.29
C GLY A 453 0.21 9.90 -15.05
N THR A 454 0.53 11.18 -15.16
CA THR A 454 1.01 12.02 -14.07
C THR A 454 -0.14 12.76 -13.41
N ALA A 455 -0.05 12.96 -12.12
CA ALA A 455 -1.05 13.61 -11.28
C ALA A 455 -0.49 14.83 -10.57
N PRO A 456 -1.35 15.82 -10.19
CA PRO A 456 -0.91 16.92 -9.34
C PRO A 456 -0.54 16.42 -7.94
N GLY A 457 0.40 17.11 -7.32
CA GLY A 457 0.80 16.87 -5.94
C GLY A 457 1.80 15.72 -5.77
N ARG A 458 2.69 15.86 -4.82
CA ARG A 458 3.71 14.86 -4.47
C ARG A 458 3.93 14.86 -2.97
N ALA A 459 4.40 13.71 -2.45
CA ALA A 459 4.76 13.60 -1.05
C ALA A 459 6.00 14.42 -0.71
N THR A 460 6.04 14.89 0.52
CA THR A 460 7.17 15.60 1.07
C THR A 460 8.11 14.70 1.86
N TYR A 461 9.27 15.26 2.17
CA TYR A 461 10.36 14.58 2.86
C TYR A 461 10.75 15.25 4.19
N ARG A 462 9.91 16.10 4.76
CA ARG A 462 10.16 16.72 6.07
C ARG A 462 9.30 16.09 7.13
N SER A 463 9.91 15.80 8.27
CA SER A 463 9.24 15.36 9.48
C SER A 463 8.97 16.56 10.40
N SER A 464 7.81 16.55 11.04
CA SER A 464 7.46 17.46 12.13
C SER A 464 7.82 16.86 13.51
N VAL A 465 8.36 15.66 13.57
CA VAL A 465 8.77 15.02 14.83
C VAL A 465 10.02 15.70 15.36
N VAL A 466 9.97 16.08 16.61
CA VAL A 466 11.08 16.69 17.36
C VAL A 466 11.19 16.07 18.74
N ASP A 467 12.35 16.24 19.37
CA ASP A 467 12.51 15.89 20.77
C ASP A 467 11.70 16.84 21.64
N THR A 468 11.09 16.30 22.68
CA THR A 468 10.40 17.13 23.68
C THR A 468 11.40 17.93 24.49
N VAL A 469 10.97 19.07 25.01
CA VAL A 469 11.80 19.90 25.91
C VAL A 469 12.23 19.19 27.19
N ILE A 470 11.55 18.09 27.55
CA ILE A 470 11.83 17.28 28.75
C ILE A 470 12.71 16.06 28.46
N SER A 471 13.02 15.74 27.20
CA SER A 471 13.68 14.48 26.81
C SER A 471 14.99 14.22 27.55
N GLU A 472 15.83 15.24 27.71
CA GLU A 472 17.11 15.13 28.42
C GLU A 472 16.89 14.84 29.91
N SER A 473 15.96 15.57 30.56
CA SER A 473 15.63 15.36 31.95
C SER A 473 14.99 13.98 32.20
N VAL A 474 14.12 13.51 31.28
CA VAL A 474 13.57 12.15 31.32
C VAL A 474 14.69 11.10 31.27
N THR A 475 15.65 11.24 30.38
CA THR A 475 16.82 10.34 30.32
C THR A 475 17.57 10.33 31.65
N ARG A 476 17.84 11.50 32.22
CA ARG A 476 18.60 11.64 33.48
C ARG A 476 17.83 11.12 34.68
N ARG A 477 16.54 11.46 34.82
CA ARG A 477 15.74 11.15 36.01
C ARG A 477 15.11 9.74 35.98
N CYS A 478 14.69 9.30 34.77
CA CYS A 478 14.01 8.02 34.61
C CYS A 478 14.94 6.89 34.19
N GLY A 479 16.14 7.20 33.68
CA GLY A 479 17.12 6.23 33.20
C GLY A 479 16.76 5.59 31.86
N ILE A 480 15.78 6.14 31.13
CA ILE A 480 15.38 5.68 29.81
C ILE A 480 15.98 6.62 28.76
N PRO A 481 16.91 6.15 27.94
CA PRO A 481 17.55 7.01 26.93
C PRO A 481 16.60 7.34 25.79
N GLN A 482 16.87 8.45 25.12
CA GLN A 482 16.18 8.82 23.89
C GLN A 482 16.43 7.78 22.79
N MET A 483 15.40 7.05 22.41
CA MET A 483 15.45 5.99 21.39
C MET A 483 14.60 6.32 20.17
N TRP A 484 13.84 7.39 20.18
CA TRP A 484 12.89 7.78 19.15
C TRP A 484 13.22 9.13 18.58
N GLY A 485 12.93 9.34 17.33
CA GLY A 485 13.16 10.60 16.63
C GLY A 485 12.37 10.64 15.33
N PRO A 486 12.64 11.67 14.49
CA PRO A 486 11.96 11.81 13.22
C PRO A 486 12.21 10.59 12.32
N PRO A 487 11.19 10.12 11.58
CA PRO A 487 11.39 9.10 10.57
C PRO A 487 12.34 9.62 9.48
N LYS A 488 13.10 8.70 8.89
CA LYS A 488 13.94 9.05 7.74
C LYS A 488 13.07 9.19 6.50
N MET A 489 12.50 10.37 6.27
CA MET A 489 11.54 10.68 5.21
C MET A 489 12.14 10.49 3.79
N ASN A 490 12.60 9.28 3.48
CA ASN A 490 13.10 8.91 2.17
C ASN A 490 11.92 8.55 1.24
N VAL A 491 11.37 9.57 0.58
CA VAL A 491 10.21 9.47 -0.30
C VAL A 491 10.38 8.40 -1.36
N THR A 492 11.50 8.42 -2.08
CA THR A 492 11.75 7.47 -3.18
C THR A 492 11.83 6.03 -2.67
N LYS A 493 12.57 5.79 -1.58
CA LYS A 493 12.71 4.45 -0.99
C LYS A 493 11.38 3.94 -0.47
N ALA A 494 10.65 4.76 0.30
CA ALA A 494 9.37 4.37 0.88
C ALA A 494 8.35 3.98 -0.20
N HIS A 495 8.20 4.80 -1.25
CA HIS A 495 7.27 4.54 -2.35
C HIS A 495 7.68 3.33 -3.19
N ARG A 496 8.98 3.16 -3.47
CA ARG A 496 9.50 2.00 -4.17
C ARG A 496 9.24 0.71 -3.39
N ASP A 497 9.68 0.67 -2.13
CA ASP A 497 9.60 -0.54 -1.31
C ASP A 497 8.13 -0.95 -1.05
N ALA A 498 7.22 0.02 -0.90
CA ALA A 498 5.80 -0.25 -0.78
C ALA A 498 5.20 -0.74 -2.10
N LEU A 499 5.56 -0.14 -3.24
CA LEU A 499 5.02 -0.53 -4.55
C LEU A 499 5.46 -1.95 -4.93
N VAL A 500 6.72 -2.31 -4.70
CA VAL A 500 7.24 -3.68 -4.94
C VAL A 500 6.44 -4.73 -4.17
N ILE A 501 6.00 -4.41 -2.94
CA ILE A 501 5.19 -5.34 -2.17
C ILE A 501 3.74 -5.36 -2.66
N ALA A 502 3.15 -4.19 -2.92
CA ALA A 502 1.77 -4.08 -3.37
C ALA A 502 1.56 -4.64 -4.79
N SER A 503 2.57 -4.58 -5.66
CA SER A 503 2.52 -5.19 -6.99
C SER A 503 2.63 -6.72 -6.95
N ASN A 504 3.19 -7.27 -5.88
CA ASN A 504 3.33 -8.70 -5.66
C ASN A 504 2.28 -9.17 -4.64
N ALA A 505 1.00 -9.11 -5.04
CA ALA A 505 -0.12 -9.42 -4.19
C ALA A 505 -0.06 -10.87 -3.65
N SER A 506 -0.50 -11.02 -2.41
CA SER A 506 -0.61 -12.34 -1.78
C SER A 506 -1.62 -13.23 -2.53
N SER A 507 -1.40 -14.53 -2.47
CA SER A 507 -2.31 -15.50 -3.06
C SER A 507 -3.63 -15.54 -2.28
N GLY A 508 -4.80 -15.57 -2.96
CA GLY A 508 -6.11 -15.66 -2.32
C GLY A 508 -6.33 -17.01 -1.66
N PHE A 509 -7.41 -17.07 -0.96
CA PHE A 509 -7.85 -18.24 -0.22
C PHE A 509 -8.81 -19.08 -1.05
N ASP A 510 -9.09 -20.29 -0.61
CA ASP A 510 -10.15 -21.10 -1.14
C ASP A 510 -11.49 -20.32 -1.07
N PRO A 511 -12.15 -20.06 -2.21
CA PRO A 511 -13.37 -19.27 -2.22
C PRO A 511 -14.50 -19.91 -1.45
N GLU A 512 -14.60 -21.25 -1.47
CA GLU A 512 -15.66 -21.96 -0.76
C GLU A 512 -15.45 -21.86 0.76
N ALA A 513 -14.22 -22.04 1.25
CA ALA A 513 -13.89 -21.84 2.64
C ALA A 513 -14.13 -20.39 3.09
N LEU A 514 -13.84 -19.42 2.21
CA LEU A 514 -14.10 -18.01 2.47
C LEU A 514 -15.60 -17.69 2.49
N ASP A 515 -16.39 -18.26 1.59
CA ASP A 515 -17.85 -18.09 1.58
C ASP A 515 -18.49 -18.63 2.88
N TRP A 516 -18.02 -19.79 3.37
CA TRP A 516 -18.43 -20.31 4.68
C TRP A 516 -17.95 -19.43 5.85
N ALA A 517 -16.75 -18.87 5.74
CA ALA A 517 -16.24 -17.92 6.73
C ALA A 517 -17.11 -16.66 6.81
N ILE A 518 -17.59 -16.14 5.67
CA ILE A 518 -18.52 -15.02 5.62
C ILE A 518 -19.84 -15.39 6.29
N GLU A 519 -20.41 -16.55 5.95
CA GLU A 519 -21.67 -17.00 6.51
C GLU A 519 -21.59 -17.18 8.03
N ASP A 520 -20.56 -17.87 8.52
CA ASP A 520 -20.31 -18.05 9.97
C ASP A 520 -20.15 -16.71 10.70
N TYR A 521 -19.45 -15.74 10.08
CA TYR A 521 -19.23 -14.44 10.68
C TYR A 521 -20.50 -13.59 10.71
N VAL A 522 -21.21 -13.48 9.58
CA VAL A 522 -22.31 -12.52 9.42
C VAL A 522 -23.61 -12.96 10.08
N SER A 523 -23.96 -14.26 10.01
CA SER A 523 -25.27 -14.74 10.45
C SER A 523 -25.58 -14.43 11.93
N SER A 524 -24.59 -14.63 12.79
CA SER A 524 -24.74 -14.34 14.23
C SER A 524 -24.74 -12.86 14.54
N ILE A 525 -23.93 -12.07 13.83
CA ILE A 525 -23.89 -10.62 13.97
C ILE A 525 -25.25 -10.03 13.60
N ILE A 526 -25.84 -10.43 12.47
CA ILE A 526 -27.18 -9.98 12.08
C ILE A 526 -28.20 -10.34 13.15
N THR A 527 -28.15 -11.58 13.65
CA THR A 527 -29.06 -12.03 14.70
C THR A 527 -28.95 -11.16 15.96
N LYS A 528 -27.70 -10.91 16.42
CA LYS A 528 -27.44 -10.10 17.62
C LYS A 528 -27.85 -8.64 17.43
N LEU A 529 -27.51 -8.04 16.29
CA LEU A 529 -27.88 -6.66 15.97
C LEU A 529 -29.41 -6.48 15.92
N LYS A 530 -30.14 -7.46 15.39
CA LYS A 530 -31.61 -7.45 15.42
C LYS A 530 -32.16 -7.59 16.84
N MET A 531 -31.57 -8.45 17.67
CA MET A 531 -32.00 -8.62 19.07
C MET A 531 -31.87 -7.35 19.89
N ILE A 532 -30.85 -6.54 19.64
CA ILE A 532 -30.65 -5.25 20.36
C ILE A 532 -31.37 -4.08 19.68
N ASN A 533 -32.15 -4.33 18.62
CA ASN A 533 -32.79 -3.31 17.80
C ASN A 533 -31.81 -2.21 17.34
N ALA A 534 -30.65 -2.62 16.85
CA ALA A 534 -29.63 -1.70 16.39
C ALA A 534 -30.18 -0.79 15.27
N ASP A 535 -29.99 0.54 15.41
CA ASP A 535 -30.37 1.52 14.38
C ASP A 535 -29.34 1.52 13.25
N ILE A 536 -29.54 0.62 12.28
CA ILE A 536 -28.70 0.47 11.10
C ILE A 536 -29.50 0.93 9.88
N ARG A 537 -29.05 2.03 9.27
CA ARG A 537 -29.66 2.67 8.12
C ARG A 537 -28.65 3.56 7.41
N PRO A 538 -28.85 3.93 6.14
CA PRO A 538 -28.08 4.98 5.53
C PRO A 538 -28.24 6.30 6.32
N LEU A 539 -27.15 7.04 6.49
CA LEU A 539 -27.20 8.34 7.13
C LEU A 539 -27.84 9.38 6.20
N SER A 540 -28.56 10.34 6.76
CA SER A 540 -28.98 11.55 6.04
C SER A 540 -27.73 12.36 5.63
N HIS A 541 -27.95 13.40 4.81
CA HIS A 541 -26.85 14.26 4.36
C HIS A 541 -26.17 14.95 5.56
N ILE A 542 -26.95 15.56 6.45
CA ILE A 542 -26.40 16.25 7.61
C ILE A 542 -25.67 15.30 8.57
N GLU A 543 -26.23 14.11 8.81
CA GLU A 543 -25.60 13.09 9.65
C GLU A 543 -24.30 12.54 9.06
N ALA A 544 -24.22 12.39 7.74
CA ALA A 544 -23.02 11.91 7.08
C ALA A 544 -21.82 12.86 7.25
N VAL A 545 -22.08 14.16 7.29
CA VAL A 545 -21.07 15.21 7.49
C VAL A 545 -20.83 15.48 8.97
N ASN A 546 -21.91 15.69 9.74
CA ASN A 546 -21.80 16.19 11.11
C ASN A 546 -21.98 15.13 12.19
N GLY A 547 -22.21 13.86 11.81
CA GLY A 547 -22.49 12.79 12.77
C GLY A 547 -23.89 12.91 13.38
N ILE A 548 -24.18 12.07 14.36
CA ILE A 548 -25.40 12.10 15.14
C ILE A 548 -25.05 12.53 16.57
N PRO A 549 -25.51 13.68 17.02
CA PRO A 549 -25.22 14.16 18.38
C PRO A 549 -25.59 13.12 19.44
N GLY A 550 -24.69 12.86 20.36
CA GLY A 550 -24.90 11.90 21.46
C GLY A 550 -24.84 10.42 21.05
N ARG A 551 -24.69 10.09 19.78
CA ARG A 551 -24.55 8.70 19.31
C ARG A 551 -23.09 8.31 19.16
N ARG A 552 -22.64 7.42 20.01
CA ARG A 552 -21.26 6.88 19.97
C ARG A 552 -20.98 6.20 18.62
N PHE A 553 -19.78 6.38 18.07
CA PHE A 553 -19.29 5.85 16.80
C PHE A 553 -19.93 6.45 15.53
N VAL A 554 -20.79 7.43 15.66
CA VAL A 554 -21.33 8.20 14.54
C VAL A 554 -20.93 9.68 14.69
N ASP A 555 -19.63 9.86 14.92
CA ASP A 555 -19.04 11.18 15.13
C ASP A 555 -19.04 12.02 13.84
N ARG A 556 -18.87 13.32 13.97
CA ARG A 556 -18.71 14.23 12.83
C ARG A 556 -17.45 13.92 12.01
N MET A 557 -17.46 14.29 10.74
CA MET A 557 -16.27 14.22 9.89
C MET A 557 -15.19 15.13 10.46
N VAL A 558 -13.97 14.62 10.65
CA VAL A 558 -12.86 15.41 11.19
C VAL A 558 -12.49 16.50 10.19
N ARG A 559 -12.70 17.78 10.58
CA ARG A 559 -12.55 18.95 9.71
C ARG A 559 -11.09 19.39 9.55
N SER A 560 -10.25 19.05 10.51
CA SER A 560 -8.83 19.37 10.53
C SER A 560 -8.01 18.50 9.59
N THR A 561 -8.53 17.34 9.15
CA THR A 561 -7.84 16.42 8.26
C THR A 561 -7.91 16.84 6.78
N SER A 562 -7.04 16.27 5.95
CA SER A 562 -6.89 16.59 4.53
C SER A 562 -8.20 16.44 3.75
N ILE A 563 -8.45 17.32 2.80
CA ILE A 563 -9.57 17.20 1.84
C ILE A 563 -9.36 15.98 0.92
N GLY A 564 -8.11 15.56 0.70
CA GLY A 564 -7.74 14.46 -0.16
C GLY A 564 -7.56 14.82 -1.63
N PHE A 565 -7.05 13.86 -2.40
CA PHE A 565 -6.79 14.01 -3.84
C PHE A 565 -8.09 14.36 -4.62
N PRO A 566 -8.04 15.23 -5.62
CA PRO A 566 -6.88 15.94 -6.16
C PRO A 566 -6.55 17.25 -5.44
N ARG A 567 -7.46 17.75 -4.62
CA ARG A 567 -7.28 19.01 -3.89
C ARG A 567 -6.31 18.83 -2.72
N THR A 568 -5.85 19.94 -2.19
CA THR A 568 -4.91 20.02 -1.07
C THR A 568 -5.46 20.88 0.06
N GLY A 569 -4.99 20.65 1.26
CA GLY A 569 -5.39 21.39 2.41
C GLY A 569 -6.42 20.71 3.29
N ARG A 570 -6.81 21.39 4.35
CA ARG A 570 -7.75 20.89 5.35
C ARG A 570 -9.19 20.93 4.84
N LYS A 571 -10.01 19.96 5.24
CA LYS A 571 -11.46 19.97 4.97
C LYS A 571 -12.12 21.26 5.42
N SER A 572 -11.67 21.84 6.55
CA SER A 572 -12.21 23.11 7.06
C SER A 572 -12.16 24.28 6.07
N LYS A 573 -11.31 24.24 5.05
CA LYS A 573 -11.24 25.25 3.99
C LYS A 573 -12.34 25.10 2.93
N TYR A 574 -12.93 23.93 2.86
CA TYR A 574 -13.88 23.49 1.84
C TYR A 574 -15.24 23.16 2.44
N PHE A 575 -15.42 23.45 3.73
CA PHE A 575 -16.66 23.23 4.43
C PHE A 575 -17.26 24.58 4.81
N THR A 576 -18.53 24.76 4.50
CA THR A 576 -19.28 26.00 4.75
C THR A 576 -20.11 25.82 6.02
N PRO A 577 -20.06 26.73 7.01
CA PRO A 577 -20.92 26.69 8.16
C PRO A 577 -22.39 26.76 7.75
N LEU A 578 -23.21 25.92 8.38
CA LEU A 578 -24.67 25.98 8.26
C LEU A 578 -25.25 26.87 9.38
N GLU A 579 -26.51 27.31 9.19
CA GLU A 579 -27.26 28.00 10.24
C GLU A 579 -27.36 27.10 11.49
N PRO A 580 -26.95 27.56 12.66
CA PRO A 580 -26.99 26.79 13.89
C PRO A 580 -28.43 26.36 14.25
N THR A 581 -28.55 25.07 14.61
CA THR A 581 -29.80 24.54 15.18
C THR A 581 -29.53 24.02 16.59
N GLU A 582 -30.56 23.75 17.35
CA GLU A 582 -30.43 23.20 18.70
C GLU A 582 -29.68 21.85 18.68
N GLU A 583 -29.99 21.01 17.69
CA GLU A 583 -29.33 19.70 17.52
C GLU A 583 -27.92 19.81 16.94
N TYR A 584 -27.68 20.75 16.03
CA TYR A 584 -26.40 20.95 15.33
C TYR A 584 -25.94 22.42 15.44
N PRO A 585 -25.39 22.82 16.58
CA PRO A 585 -24.98 24.21 16.81
C PRO A 585 -23.76 24.65 15.98
N ASP A 586 -22.95 23.72 15.50
CA ASP A 586 -21.73 23.97 14.73
C ASP A 586 -21.67 23.14 13.45
N ALA A 587 -22.84 22.85 12.84
CA ALA A 587 -22.92 22.09 11.61
C ALA A 587 -22.21 22.77 10.43
N VAL A 588 -21.71 21.97 9.53
CA VAL A 588 -21.12 22.41 8.26
C VAL A 588 -21.64 21.57 7.11
N ASP A 589 -21.55 22.12 5.92
CA ASP A 589 -21.77 21.39 4.68
C ASP A 589 -20.50 21.37 3.83
N MET A 590 -20.42 20.42 2.91
CA MET A 590 -19.34 20.32 1.93
C MET A 590 -19.56 21.33 0.81
N ASP A 591 -18.49 21.82 0.22
CA ASP A 591 -18.55 22.71 -0.94
C ASP A 591 -19.17 22.04 -2.17
N ASP A 592 -19.64 22.86 -3.12
CA ASP A 592 -20.37 22.40 -4.30
C ASP A 592 -19.55 21.41 -5.13
N GLU A 593 -18.26 21.66 -5.35
CA GLU A 593 -17.38 20.77 -6.12
C GLU A 593 -17.21 19.39 -5.45
N SER A 594 -17.22 19.33 -4.12
CA SER A 594 -17.21 18.05 -3.40
C SER A 594 -18.53 17.31 -3.56
N MET A 595 -19.66 18.03 -3.57
CA MET A 595 -20.97 17.43 -3.74
C MET A 595 -21.23 17.02 -5.18
N GLU A 596 -20.77 17.77 -6.17
CA GLU A 596 -20.78 17.37 -7.57
C GLU A 596 -20.02 16.06 -7.79
N GLU A 597 -18.87 15.93 -7.14
CA GLU A 597 -18.10 14.69 -7.18
C GLU A 597 -18.84 13.52 -6.50
N VAL A 598 -19.56 13.76 -5.41
CA VAL A 598 -20.45 12.76 -4.77
C VAL A 598 -21.51 12.29 -5.77
N GLU A 599 -22.19 13.22 -6.46
CA GLU A 599 -23.24 12.87 -7.43
C GLU A 599 -22.67 12.19 -8.68
N ARG A 600 -21.49 12.60 -9.14
CA ARG A 600 -20.77 11.88 -10.21
C ARG A 600 -20.51 10.43 -9.82
N MET A 601 -19.97 10.18 -8.62
CA MET A 601 -19.72 8.82 -8.13
C MET A 601 -21.02 8.02 -8.00
N ARG A 602 -22.07 8.60 -7.41
CA ARG A 602 -23.37 7.94 -7.29
C ARG A 602 -23.93 7.55 -8.65
N SER A 603 -23.90 8.46 -9.62
CA SER A 603 -24.36 8.21 -10.98
C SER A 603 -23.59 7.08 -11.67
N CYS A 604 -22.26 7.04 -11.49
CA CYS A 604 -21.45 5.92 -11.96
C CYS A 604 -21.92 4.59 -11.35
N TYR A 605 -22.05 4.52 -10.02
CA TYR A 605 -22.42 3.30 -9.33
C TYR A 605 -23.83 2.83 -9.69
N LEU A 606 -24.81 3.74 -9.78
CA LEU A 606 -26.17 3.41 -10.18
C LEU A 606 -26.26 2.92 -11.63
N SER A 607 -25.35 3.35 -12.49
CA SER A 607 -25.22 2.82 -13.86
C SER A 607 -24.34 1.57 -13.96
N GLY A 608 -23.94 0.98 -12.82
CA GLY A 608 -23.08 -0.19 -12.76
C GLY A 608 -21.62 0.04 -13.16
N LYS A 609 -21.17 1.31 -13.18
CA LYS A 609 -19.79 1.69 -13.55
C LYS A 609 -18.96 2.05 -12.33
N ARG A 610 -17.65 1.87 -12.44
CA ARG A 610 -16.71 2.39 -11.46
C ARG A 610 -16.62 3.92 -11.55
N ALA A 611 -16.45 4.56 -10.40
CA ALA A 611 -16.22 6.00 -10.33
C ALA A 611 -14.74 6.39 -10.35
N HIS A 612 -13.82 5.43 -10.27
CA HIS A 612 -12.37 5.63 -10.16
C HIS A 612 -11.98 6.51 -8.98
N VAL A 613 -12.39 6.11 -7.81
CA VAL A 613 -11.98 6.78 -6.58
C VAL A 613 -10.46 6.80 -6.46
N CYS A 614 -9.91 8.00 -6.30
CA CYS A 614 -8.47 8.18 -6.16
C CYS A 614 -8.07 8.44 -4.71
N ALA A 615 -7.08 7.69 -4.24
CA ALA A 615 -6.36 7.99 -3.02
C ALA A 615 -5.00 8.63 -3.33
N ARG A 616 -4.45 9.37 -2.38
CA ARG A 616 -3.10 9.92 -2.45
C ARG A 616 -2.21 9.24 -1.42
N THR A 617 -0.99 8.86 -1.81
CA THR A 617 0.02 8.41 -0.85
C THR A 617 0.54 9.57 -0.02
N ALA A 618 0.71 9.33 1.27
CA ALA A 618 1.38 10.24 2.18
C ALA A 618 2.37 9.45 3.05
N LEU A 619 3.44 10.09 3.48
CA LEU A 619 4.38 9.47 4.42
C LEU A 619 3.87 9.67 5.84
N LYS A 620 3.87 8.59 6.63
CA LYS A 620 3.46 8.64 8.03
C LYS A 620 4.55 9.33 8.86
N ASP A 621 4.24 10.51 9.36
CA ASP A 621 5.12 11.28 10.22
C ASP A 621 4.84 10.92 11.67
N GLU A 622 5.64 10.03 12.21
CA GLU A 622 5.49 9.50 13.57
C GLU A 622 6.86 9.28 14.22
N PRO A 623 6.98 9.46 15.56
CA PRO A 623 8.22 9.15 16.25
C PRO A 623 8.63 7.69 16.01
N THR A 624 9.82 7.49 15.43
CA THR A 624 10.34 6.18 15.01
C THR A 624 11.61 5.86 15.79
N LYS A 625 11.87 4.57 16.09
CA LYS A 625 13.15 4.19 16.69
C LYS A 625 14.32 4.63 15.82
N LEU A 626 15.29 5.31 16.41
CA LEU A 626 16.47 5.86 15.72
C LEU A 626 17.28 4.78 14.97
N THR A 627 17.19 3.53 15.42
CA THR A 627 17.82 2.36 14.78
C THR A 627 17.08 1.88 13.53
N LYS A 628 15.85 2.33 13.27
CA LYS A 628 15.04 1.90 12.12
C LYS A 628 15.16 2.88 10.97
N ASP A 629 15.54 2.38 9.80
CA ASP A 629 15.51 3.11 8.53
C ASP A 629 14.24 2.76 7.75
N LYS A 630 13.08 3.15 8.28
CA LYS A 630 11.78 2.82 7.69
C LYS A 630 10.80 3.97 7.85
N THR A 631 10.22 4.41 6.75
CA THR A 631 9.07 5.31 6.71
C THR A 631 7.88 4.55 6.15
N ARG A 632 6.73 4.63 6.82
CA ARG A 632 5.48 4.03 6.35
C ARG A 632 4.79 4.96 5.36
N ILE A 633 4.02 4.39 4.44
CA ILE A 633 3.09 5.10 3.59
C ILE A 633 1.67 4.83 4.10
N PHE A 634 0.80 5.81 4.02
CA PHE A 634 -0.64 5.67 4.19
C PHE A 634 -1.38 6.34 3.03
N TYR A 635 -2.66 6.06 2.89
CA TYR A 635 -3.44 6.38 1.70
C TYR A 635 -4.62 7.26 2.07
N VAL A 636 -4.64 8.49 1.58
CA VAL A 636 -5.66 9.50 1.90
C VAL A 636 -6.73 9.50 0.81
N LEU A 637 -7.95 9.18 1.19
CA LEU A 637 -9.14 9.32 0.35
C LEU A 637 -9.69 10.76 0.39
N ASN A 638 -10.32 11.20 -0.71
CA ASN A 638 -10.97 12.52 -0.71
C ASN A 638 -12.24 12.56 0.15
N ALA A 639 -12.67 13.76 0.49
CA ALA A 639 -13.83 13.98 1.36
C ALA A 639 -15.12 13.44 0.75
N SER A 640 -15.31 13.54 -0.56
CA SER A 640 -16.48 13.04 -1.28
C SER A 640 -16.62 11.51 -1.16
N THR A 641 -15.52 10.78 -1.29
CA THR A 641 -15.51 9.33 -1.05
C THR A 641 -15.78 9.01 0.41
N GLN A 642 -15.15 9.74 1.34
CA GLN A 642 -15.39 9.56 2.77
C GLN A 642 -16.85 9.84 3.14
N TYR A 643 -17.49 10.82 2.49
CA TYR A 643 -18.91 11.09 2.67
C TYR A 643 -19.77 9.88 2.28
N LEU A 644 -19.56 9.29 1.11
CA LEU A 644 -20.32 8.10 0.68
C LEU A 644 -20.06 6.90 1.58
N ILE A 645 -18.81 6.68 1.98
CA ILE A 645 -18.45 5.65 2.94
C ILE A 645 -19.21 5.84 4.25
N ARG A 646 -19.21 7.05 4.81
CA ARG A 646 -19.91 7.36 6.05
C ARG A 646 -21.40 7.15 5.91
N LYS A 647 -21.99 7.66 4.82
CA LYS A 647 -23.42 7.56 4.55
C LYS A 647 -23.93 6.14 4.60
N TYR A 648 -23.21 5.20 3.99
CA TYR A 648 -23.72 3.83 3.82
C TYR A 648 -23.15 2.81 4.81
N PHE A 649 -22.01 3.08 5.43
CA PHE A 649 -21.35 2.07 6.28
C PHE A 649 -21.24 2.46 7.75
N LEU A 650 -21.29 3.75 8.11
CA LEU A 650 -20.94 4.19 9.46
C LEU A 650 -21.90 3.66 10.53
N THR A 651 -23.20 3.56 10.27
CA THR A 651 -24.16 2.97 11.20
C THR A 651 -23.93 1.48 11.40
N ILE A 652 -23.47 0.76 10.37
CA ILE A 652 -23.09 -0.65 10.49
C ILE A 652 -21.83 -0.77 11.37
N CYS A 653 -20.84 0.08 11.14
CA CYS A 653 -19.63 0.14 11.97
C CYS A 653 -19.96 0.42 13.44
N ALA A 654 -20.84 1.38 13.71
CA ALA A 654 -21.35 1.66 15.04
C ALA A 654 -22.04 0.43 15.65
N GLY A 655 -22.88 -0.25 14.88
CA GLY A 655 -23.50 -1.51 15.28
C GLY A 655 -22.49 -2.59 15.69
N LEU A 656 -21.45 -2.80 14.88
CA LEU A 656 -20.38 -3.76 15.21
C LEU A 656 -19.66 -3.40 16.51
N SER A 657 -19.43 -2.09 16.76
CA SER A 657 -18.77 -1.61 17.99
C SER A 657 -19.68 -1.66 19.23
N THR A 658 -20.99 -1.79 19.07
CA THR A 658 -21.92 -2.00 20.20
C THR A 658 -22.01 -3.46 20.64
N ILE A 659 -21.53 -4.39 19.83
CA ILE A 659 -21.47 -5.82 20.11
C ILE A 659 -20.03 -6.37 19.94
N PRO A 660 -19.03 -5.80 20.63
CA PRO A 660 -17.62 -6.07 20.32
C PRO A 660 -17.24 -7.53 20.48
N LEU A 661 -17.78 -8.24 21.47
CA LEU A 661 -17.43 -9.64 21.70
C LEU A 661 -17.99 -10.58 20.63
N GLU A 662 -19.20 -10.31 20.10
CA GLU A 662 -19.80 -11.08 19.02
C GLU A 662 -19.20 -10.74 17.67
N SER A 663 -18.94 -9.46 17.42
CA SER A 663 -18.31 -9.02 16.16
C SER A 663 -16.82 -9.32 16.10
N GLY A 664 -16.20 -9.61 17.23
CA GLY A 664 -14.76 -9.74 17.36
C GLY A 664 -14.00 -8.45 17.07
N CYS A 665 -14.69 -7.30 17.15
CA CYS A 665 -14.15 -5.97 16.85
C CYS A 665 -13.91 -5.19 18.13
N ALA A 666 -12.65 -4.99 18.50
CA ALA A 666 -12.28 -4.30 19.73
C ALA A 666 -12.38 -2.77 19.63
N VAL A 667 -12.93 -2.22 18.54
CA VAL A 667 -13.10 -0.77 18.37
C VAL A 667 -14.07 -0.23 19.41
N GLY A 668 -13.60 0.74 20.19
CA GLY A 668 -14.36 1.39 21.24
C GLY A 668 -14.32 0.72 22.62
N ILE A 669 -13.64 -0.39 22.78
CA ILE A 669 -13.41 -1.00 24.10
C ILE A 669 -12.46 -0.11 24.91
N ASN A 670 -12.93 0.29 26.10
CA ASN A 670 -12.11 1.07 27.01
C ASN A 670 -11.12 0.16 27.76
N CYS A 671 -9.84 0.25 27.39
CA CYS A 671 -8.77 -0.55 27.99
C CYS A 671 -8.48 -0.22 29.47
N GLN A 672 -8.93 0.91 29.95
CA GLN A 672 -8.75 1.36 31.35
C GLN A 672 -9.99 1.14 32.21
N GLY A 673 -11.08 0.64 31.61
CA GLY A 673 -12.36 0.39 32.29
C GLY A 673 -12.71 -1.10 32.40
N PRO A 674 -13.92 -1.39 32.94
CA PRO A 674 -14.43 -2.75 33.06
C PRO A 674 -14.57 -3.51 31.74
N GLU A 675 -14.75 -2.79 30.64
CA GLU A 675 -14.86 -3.39 29.29
C GLU A 675 -13.62 -4.23 28.92
N TRP A 676 -12.45 -3.85 29.43
CA TRP A 676 -11.24 -4.66 29.25
C TRP A 676 -11.31 -5.99 29.99
N ASP A 677 -11.90 -6.00 31.19
CA ASP A 677 -12.09 -7.22 31.96
C ASP A 677 -13.07 -8.18 31.26
N GLU A 678 -14.13 -7.65 30.67
CA GLU A 678 -15.07 -8.40 29.83
C GLU A 678 -14.37 -8.99 28.60
N LEU A 679 -13.55 -8.20 27.92
CA LEU A 679 -12.75 -8.64 26.79
C LEU A 679 -11.80 -9.80 27.20
N ILE A 680 -11.09 -9.65 28.28
CA ILE A 680 -10.17 -10.68 28.78
C ILE A 680 -10.93 -11.93 29.22
N SER A 681 -12.07 -11.78 29.89
CA SER A 681 -12.94 -12.89 30.26
C SER A 681 -13.42 -13.66 29.06
N HIS A 682 -13.80 -12.95 27.97
CA HIS A 682 -14.21 -13.56 26.71
C HIS A 682 -13.07 -14.38 26.07
N VAL A 683 -11.87 -13.83 25.96
CA VAL A 683 -10.75 -14.57 25.34
C VAL A 683 -10.20 -15.68 26.23
N THR A 684 -10.34 -15.60 27.55
CA THR A 684 -9.86 -16.62 28.47
C THR A 684 -10.91 -17.68 28.84
N GLN A 685 -12.09 -17.67 28.20
CA GLN A 685 -13.16 -18.65 28.50
C GLN A 685 -12.73 -20.11 28.30
N TYR A 686 -11.74 -20.35 27.45
CA TYR A 686 -11.14 -21.68 27.22
C TYR A 686 -9.87 -21.94 28.03
N GLY A 687 -9.51 -21.04 28.94
CA GLY A 687 -8.34 -21.13 29.82
C GLY A 687 -7.31 -20.04 29.55
N SER A 688 -6.64 -19.61 30.60
CA SER A 688 -5.65 -18.52 30.53
C SER A 688 -4.37 -18.88 29.79
N ASN A 689 -4.07 -20.18 29.58
CA ASN A 689 -2.91 -20.65 28.81
C ASN A 689 -3.21 -20.96 27.34
N ASN A 690 -4.45 -20.81 26.91
CA ASN A 690 -4.91 -21.23 25.61
C ASN A 690 -5.10 -20.03 24.68
N ILE A 691 -4.21 -19.06 24.71
CA ILE A 691 -4.31 -17.82 23.94
C ILE A 691 -3.38 -17.86 22.75
N PHE A 692 -3.91 -17.62 21.54
CA PHE A 692 -3.11 -17.26 20.40
C PHE A 692 -3.09 -15.74 20.26
N ALA A 693 -2.00 -15.19 19.79
CA ALA A 693 -1.87 -13.77 19.48
C ALA A 693 -0.84 -13.58 18.38
N GLY A 694 -0.94 -12.50 17.64
CA GLY A 694 0.03 -12.20 16.60
C GLY A 694 -0.27 -10.92 15.83
N ASP A 695 0.66 -10.58 14.95
CA ASP A 695 0.62 -9.39 14.12
C ASP A 695 1.01 -9.73 12.68
N TYR A 696 0.37 -9.08 11.73
CA TYR A 696 0.67 -9.27 10.32
C TYR A 696 1.81 -8.36 9.87
N SER A 697 2.73 -8.92 9.11
CA SER A 697 3.78 -8.11 8.50
C SER A 697 3.26 -7.42 7.24
N LYS A 698 3.24 -6.08 7.25
CA LYS A 698 2.84 -5.23 6.12
C LYS A 698 1.41 -5.54 5.63
N PHE A 699 0.50 -5.62 6.56
CA PHE A 699 -0.90 -5.98 6.33
C PHE A 699 -1.53 -5.20 5.18
N ASP A 700 -1.48 -3.87 5.23
CA ASP A 700 -2.09 -3.00 4.22
C ASP A 700 -1.63 -3.29 2.78
N LEU A 701 -0.35 -3.68 2.62
CA LEU A 701 0.26 -3.92 1.31
C LEU A 701 0.06 -5.36 0.81
N ARG A 702 -0.34 -6.28 1.68
CA ARG A 702 -0.43 -7.71 1.37
C ARG A 702 -1.83 -8.28 1.43
N LEU A 703 -2.80 -7.53 1.99
CA LEU A 703 -4.17 -7.99 2.11
C LEU A 703 -4.77 -8.24 0.71
N PRO A 704 -5.22 -9.47 0.40
CA PRO A 704 -5.78 -9.77 -0.91
C PRO A 704 -7.07 -9.00 -1.19
N ALA A 705 -7.28 -8.55 -2.41
CA ALA A 705 -8.55 -7.93 -2.83
C ALA A 705 -9.76 -8.84 -2.58
N GLN A 706 -9.58 -10.14 -2.70
CA GLN A 706 -10.59 -11.15 -2.37
C GLN A 706 -11.13 -10.98 -0.94
N VAL A 707 -10.23 -10.81 0.04
CA VAL A 707 -10.62 -10.66 1.45
C VAL A 707 -11.21 -9.27 1.72
N ILE A 708 -10.69 -8.24 1.05
CA ILE A 708 -11.29 -6.90 1.13
C ILE A 708 -12.73 -6.95 0.62
N ARG A 709 -12.98 -7.58 -0.53
CA ARG A 709 -14.34 -7.77 -1.09
C ARG A 709 -15.21 -8.60 -0.16
N ALA A 710 -14.67 -9.67 0.42
CA ALA A 710 -15.39 -10.50 1.40
C ALA A 710 -15.80 -9.67 2.63
N SER A 711 -14.95 -8.76 3.08
CA SER A 711 -15.29 -7.82 4.17
C SER A 711 -16.44 -6.89 3.77
N PHE A 712 -16.43 -6.38 2.54
CA PHE A 712 -17.56 -5.60 2.02
C PHE A 712 -18.83 -6.44 1.85
N GLU A 713 -18.72 -7.70 1.46
CA GLU A 713 -19.88 -8.60 1.41
C GLU A 713 -20.52 -8.77 2.78
N CYS A 714 -19.72 -8.82 3.86
CA CYS A 714 -20.27 -8.81 5.22
C CYS A 714 -21.11 -7.55 5.48
N PHE A 715 -20.59 -6.36 5.14
CA PHE A 715 -21.36 -5.11 5.28
C PHE A 715 -22.64 -5.13 4.45
N ILE A 716 -22.57 -5.60 3.20
CA ILE A 716 -23.70 -5.65 2.28
C ILE A 716 -24.79 -6.61 2.79
N ARG A 717 -24.42 -7.77 3.33
CA ARG A 717 -25.37 -8.70 3.94
C ARG A 717 -26.05 -8.12 5.17
N ILE A 718 -25.31 -7.41 6.02
CA ILE A 718 -25.89 -6.68 7.15
C ILE A 718 -26.85 -5.60 6.64
N ALA A 719 -26.43 -4.77 5.68
CA ALA A 719 -27.27 -3.71 5.10
C ALA A 719 -28.60 -4.27 4.55
N LYS A 720 -28.55 -5.35 3.77
CA LYS A 720 -29.74 -6.03 3.25
C LYS A 720 -30.65 -6.54 4.37
N ALA A 721 -30.08 -7.10 5.43
CA ALA A 721 -30.85 -7.61 6.56
C ALA A 721 -31.57 -6.52 7.36
N PHE A 722 -31.11 -5.25 7.22
CA PHE A 722 -31.68 -4.05 7.84
C PHE A 722 -32.45 -3.16 6.86
N GLY A 723 -32.73 -3.63 5.63
CA GLY A 723 -33.67 -2.99 4.73
C GLY A 723 -33.10 -1.83 3.90
N TYR A 724 -31.79 -1.80 3.63
CA TYR A 724 -31.22 -0.89 2.64
C TYR A 724 -31.84 -1.15 1.27
N SER A 725 -32.08 -0.10 0.51
CA SER A 725 -32.64 -0.18 -0.83
C SER A 725 -31.66 -0.84 -1.83
N ASP A 726 -32.18 -1.31 -2.95
CA ASP A 726 -31.35 -1.87 -4.03
C ASP A 726 -30.36 -0.83 -4.59
N GLU A 727 -30.76 0.45 -4.63
CA GLU A 727 -29.86 1.55 -5.01
C GLU A 727 -28.72 1.72 -4.01
N ASP A 728 -29.01 1.69 -2.70
CA ASP A 728 -27.98 1.77 -1.66
C ASP A 728 -27.00 0.61 -1.79
N ILE A 729 -27.51 -0.60 -2.00
CA ILE A 729 -26.69 -1.80 -2.19
C ILE A 729 -25.82 -1.69 -3.44
N LEU A 730 -26.33 -1.13 -4.52
CA LEU A 730 -25.57 -0.93 -5.76
C LEU A 730 -24.43 0.08 -5.55
N ILE A 731 -24.70 1.17 -4.83
CA ILE A 731 -23.67 2.16 -4.44
C ILE A 731 -22.61 1.51 -3.54
N MET A 732 -23.02 0.70 -2.55
CA MET A 732 -22.09 -0.02 -1.68
C MET A 732 -21.20 -1.00 -2.47
N LYS A 733 -21.73 -1.69 -3.47
CA LYS A 733 -20.97 -2.56 -4.39
C LYS A 733 -19.99 -1.77 -5.24
N GLY A 734 -20.38 -0.60 -5.73
CA GLY A 734 -19.53 0.31 -6.49
C GLY A 734 -18.34 0.81 -5.66
N LEU A 735 -18.60 1.24 -4.43
CA LEU A 735 -17.56 1.62 -3.47
C LEU A 735 -16.61 0.43 -3.17
N CYS A 736 -17.17 -0.77 -3.00
CA CYS A 736 -16.37 -1.99 -2.82
C CYS A 736 -15.40 -2.20 -3.99
N ALA A 737 -15.88 -2.08 -5.22
CA ALA A 737 -15.04 -2.27 -6.41
C ALA A 737 -13.91 -1.24 -6.49
N ASP A 738 -14.21 0.03 -6.20
CA ASP A 738 -13.22 1.10 -6.23
C ASP A 738 -12.18 1.00 -5.10
N ILE A 739 -12.61 0.60 -3.90
CA ILE A 739 -11.72 0.47 -2.73
C ILE A 739 -10.88 -0.81 -2.82
N SER A 740 -11.43 -1.89 -3.36
CA SER A 740 -10.69 -3.15 -3.51
C SER A 740 -9.61 -3.10 -4.60
N ASN A 741 -9.83 -2.28 -5.62
CA ASN A 741 -8.90 -2.06 -6.73
C ASN A 741 -8.62 -0.56 -6.88
N PRO A 742 -7.93 0.06 -5.92
CA PRO A 742 -7.86 1.49 -5.83
C PRO A 742 -6.98 2.12 -6.91
N THR A 743 -7.42 3.28 -7.39
CA THR A 743 -6.55 4.20 -8.13
C THR A 743 -5.85 5.11 -7.15
N ILE A 744 -4.55 5.27 -7.30
CA ILE A 744 -3.73 5.98 -6.33
C ILE A 744 -2.79 6.95 -7.03
N SER A 745 -2.77 8.19 -6.56
CA SER A 745 -1.69 9.12 -6.84
C SER A 745 -0.45 8.69 -6.05
N TRP A 746 0.41 7.93 -6.71
CA TRP A 746 1.62 7.35 -6.12
C TRP A 746 2.81 8.30 -6.34
N ASN A 747 2.93 9.26 -5.44
CA ASN A 747 3.96 10.31 -5.52
C ASN A 747 3.97 11.04 -6.88
N GLY A 748 2.80 11.38 -7.40
CA GLY A 748 2.63 12.13 -8.63
C GLY A 748 2.42 11.29 -9.90
N THR A 749 2.28 9.98 -9.77
CA THR A 749 1.86 9.09 -10.87
C THR A 749 0.56 8.42 -10.49
N LEU A 750 -0.44 8.45 -11.37
CA LEU A 750 -1.70 7.75 -11.18
C LEU A 750 -1.53 6.28 -11.52
N LEU A 751 -1.68 5.43 -10.52
CA LEU A 751 -1.58 3.98 -10.62
C LEU A 751 -2.89 3.34 -10.19
N MET A 752 -3.32 2.29 -10.86
CA MET A 752 -4.32 1.36 -10.34
C MET A 752 -3.61 0.11 -9.86
N LEU A 753 -3.92 -0.30 -8.65
CA LEU A 753 -3.40 -1.52 -8.02
C LEU A 753 -4.51 -2.55 -7.87
N GLN A 754 -4.14 -3.81 -7.95
CA GLN A 754 -5.10 -4.91 -7.83
C GLN A 754 -5.60 -5.10 -6.40
N ALA A 755 -4.74 -4.89 -5.42
CA ALA A 755 -5.05 -5.08 -4.02
C ALA A 755 -4.25 -4.09 -3.19
N LEU A 756 -4.93 -3.37 -2.33
CA LEU A 756 -4.30 -2.52 -1.35
C LEU A 756 -5.34 -2.13 -0.30
N HIS A 757 -5.01 -2.28 0.97
CA HIS A 757 -5.84 -1.78 2.04
C HIS A 757 -5.59 -0.27 2.23
N LEU A 758 -6.65 0.53 2.02
CA LEU A 758 -6.56 2.00 2.11
C LEU A 758 -6.62 2.47 3.56
N SER A 759 -5.45 2.55 4.20
CA SER A 759 -5.32 2.88 5.63
C SER A 759 -5.75 4.29 6.03
N GLY A 760 -6.18 5.13 5.11
CA GLY A 760 -6.76 6.46 5.38
C GLY A 760 -8.27 6.53 5.15
N SER A 761 -8.96 5.41 5.10
CA SER A 761 -10.42 5.31 5.02
C SER A 761 -11.05 5.32 6.42
N SER A 762 -12.27 5.83 6.55
CA SER A 762 -13.08 5.69 7.77
C SER A 762 -13.41 4.23 8.12
N LEU A 763 -13.28 3.33 7.15
CA LEU A 763 -13.51 1.89 7.33
C LEU A 763 -12.22 1.10 7.66
N THR A 764 -11.07 1.74 7.74
CA THR A 764 -9.76 1.05 7.83
C THR A 764 -9.74 -0.02 8.91
N VAL A 765 -10.03 0.35 10.14
CA VAL A 765 -9.99 -0.58 11.27
C VAL A 765 -11.06 -1.67 11.15
N TYR A 766 -12.24 -1.36 10.64
CA TYR A 766 -13.32 -2.34 10.48
C TYR A 766 -13.04 -3.32 9.34
N ILE A 767 -12.61 -2.85 8.17
CA ILE A 767 -12.19 -3.73 7.08
C ILE A 767 -11.01 -4.60 7.52
N GLY A 768 -10.02 -4.03 8.20
CA GLY A 768 -8.89 -4.78 8.73
C GLY A 768 -9.32 -5.86 9.72
N THR A 769 -10.18 -5.52 10.67
CA THR A 769 -10.70 -6.46 11.67
C THR A 769 -11.56 -7.56 11.02
N ILE A 770 -12.52 -7.19 10.17
CA ILE A 770 -13.36 -8.17 9.48
C ILE A 770 -12.49 -9.09 8.60
N SER A 771 -11.51 -8.52 7.89
CA SER A 771 -10.56 -9.32 7.10
C SER A 771 -9.80 -10.32 7.98
N SER A 772 -9.31 -9.91 9.14
CA SER A 772 -8.64 -10.80 10.09
C SER A 772 -9.58 -11.88 10.60
N GLN A 773 -10.81 -11.53 10.97
CA GLN A 773 -11.85 -12.49 11.39
C GLN A 773 -12.22 -13.48 10.29
N LEU A 774 -12.30 -13.04 9.04
CA LEU A 774 -12.57 -13.92 7.90
C LEU A 774 -11.39 -14.84 7.61
N MET A 775 -10.15 -14.35 7.66
CA MET A 775 -8.96 -15.17 7.43
C MET A 775 -8.79 -16.27 8.50
N LEU A 776 -9.12 -15.99 9.77
CA LEU A 776 -9.14 -17.00 10.83
C LEU A 776 -10.18 -18.09 10.54
N ARG A 777 -11.40 -17.70 10.14
CA ARG A 777 -12.46 -18.63 9.80
C ARG A 777 -12.17 -19.41 8.52
N THR A 778 -11.54 -18.77 7.54
CA THR A 778 -11.12 -19.46 6.32
C THR A 778 -10.09 -20.54 6.63
N HIS A 779 -9.11 -20.23 7.51
CA HIS A 779 -8.20 -21.28 8.02
C HIS A 779 -8.94 -22.38 8.74
N TRP A 780 -9.93 -22.05 9.58
CA TRP A 780 -10.75 -23.01 10.28
C TRP A 780 -11.44 -23.99 9.30
N TYR A 781 -12.15 -23.48 8.29
CA TYR A 781 -12.85 -24.29 7.31
C TYR A 781 -11.89 -25.08 6.42
N ASP A 782 -10.79 -24.48 5.98
CA ASP A 782 -9.75 -25.16 5.21
C ASP A 782 -9.11 -26.34 5.97
N GLN A 783 -8.87 -26.21 7.26
CA GLN A 783 -8.32 -27.29 8.10
C GLN A 783 -9.27 -28.48 8.20
N TRP A 784 -10.56 -28.22 8.37
CA TRP A 784 -11.55 -29.29 8.43
C TRP A 784 -11.68 -30.02 7.09
N TYR A 785 -11.58 -29.33 5.99
CA TYR A 785 -11.65 -29.90 4.65
C TYR A 785 -10.36 -30.65 4.26
N SER A 786 -9.20 -30.12 4.57
CA SER A 786 -7.89 -30.63 4.14
C SER A 786 -7.33 -31.75 5.02
N THR A 787 -7.86 -31.95 6.22
CA THR A 787 -7.34 -32.97 7.15
C THR A 787 -7.86 -34.35 6.80
N PRO A 788 -7.01 -35.38 6.60
CA PRO A 788 -7.45 -36.72 6.19
C PRO A 788 -8.49 -37.38 7.10
N LYS A 789 -8.52 -37.04 8.38
CA LYS A 789 -9.51 -37.50 9.35
C LYS A 789 -10.92 -36.91 9.13
N LEU A 790 -10.98 -35.83 8.36
CA LEU A 790 -12.15 -34.99 8.18
C LEU A 790 -12.53 -34.87 6.69
N THR A 791 -11.73 -35.46 5.79
CA THR A 791 -12.05 -35.53 4.35
C THR A 791 -13.41 -36.18 4.13
N GLY A 792 -14.28 -35.52 3.40
CA GLY A 792 -15.64 -35.94 3.13
C GLY A 792 -16.69 -35.36 4.07
N ILE A 793 -16.31 -34.54 5.07
CA ILE A 793 -17.29 -33.78 5.87
C ILE A 793 -17.70 -32.54 5.09
N PRO A 794 -18.96 -32.37 4.68
CA PRO A 794 -19.44 -31.15 4.06
C PRO A 794 -19.24 -29.95 5.01
N TYR A 795 -18.92 -28.76 4.50
CA TYR A 795 -18.81 -27.54 5.33
C TYR A 795 -20.07 -27.27 6.16
N THR A 796 -21.25 -27.72 5.70
CA THR A 796 -22.51 -27.60 6.43
C THR A 796 -22.53 -28.30 7.79
N VAL A 797 -21.65 -29.26 8.03
CA VAL A 797 -21.52 -29.99 9.31
C VAL A 797 -20.26 -29.64 10.08
N VAL A 798 -19.43 -28.74 9.55
CA VAL A 798 -18.28 -28.18 10.27
C VAL A 798 -18.81 -27.33 11.43
N PRO A 799 -18.36 -27.54 12.67
CA PRO A 799 -18.82 -26.74 13.79
C PRO A 799 -18.43 -25.28 13.61
N ALA A 800 -19.27 -24.38 14.13
CA ALA A 800 -19.04 -22.95 14.03
C ALA A 800 -17.73 -22.55 14.73
N PHE A 801 -16.96 -21.70 14.08
CA PHE A 801 -15.67 -21.20 14.58
C PHE A 801 -15.77 -20.65 16.02
N ARG A 802 -16.82 -19.87 16.30
CA ARG A 802 -17.04 -19.21 17.59
C ARG A 802 -17.26 -20.16 18.76
N ASP A 803 -17.68 -21.41 18.49
CA ASP A 803 -17.91 -22.41 19.54
C ASP A 803 -16.57 -22.92 20.13
N PHE A 804 -15.48 -22.67 19.43
CA PHE A 804 -14.15 -23.17 19.80
C PHE A 804 -13.08 -22.09 19.89
N VAL A 805 -13.32 -20.92 19.29
CA VAL A 805 -12.34 -19.84 19.25
C VAL A 805 -13.02 -18.50 19.54
N SER A 806 -12.51 -17.79 20.53
CA SER A 806 -12.94 -16.43 20.90
C SER A 806 -11.90 -15.41 20.40
N ALA A 807 -11.99 -15.01 19.13
CA ALA A 807 -11.02 -14.12 18.50
C ALA A 807 -11.46 -12.65 18.56
N MET A 808 -10.53 -11.78 18.95
CA MET A 808 -10.70 -10.33 19.00
C MET A 808 -9.63 -9.65 18.16
N GLY A 809 -10.01 -8.63 17.42
CA GLY A 809 -9.10 -7.88 16.56
C GLY A 809 -9.32 -6.38 16.61
N TYR A 810 -8.27 -5.66 16.26
CA TYR A 810 -8.27 -4.22 16.00
C TYR A 810 -7.39 -3.96 14.77
N GLY A 811 -8.00 -3.95 13.59
CA GLY A 811 -7.24 -3.91 12.35
C GLY A 811 -6.41 -5.18 12.15
N ASP A 812 -5.10 -5.01 12.13
CA ASP A 812 -4.10 -6.07 11.99
C ASP A 812 -3.67 -6.71 13.33
N ASP A 813 -3.97 -6.08 14.44
CA ASP A 813 -3.67 -6.60 15.77
C ASP A 813 -4.72 -7.63 16.22
N LEU A 814 -4.30 -8.82 16.62
CA LEU A 814 -5.17 -9.98 16.77
C LEU A 814 -4.76 -10.88 17.92
N PHE A 815 -5.73 -11.27 18.74
CA PHE A 815 -5.57 -12.30 19.76
C PHE A 815 -6.87 -13.04 20.03
N GLY A 816 -6.81 -14.17 20.73
CA GLY A 816 -8.02 -14.90 21.10
C GLY A 816 -7.74 -16.21 21.85
N GLY A 817 -8.78 -16.75 22.46
CA GLY A 817 -8.75 -18.02 23.16
C GLY A 817 -9.13 -19.17 22.25
N VAL A 818 -8.51 -20.31 22.46
CA VAL A 818 -8.75 -21.55 21.71
C VAL A 818 -9.12 -22.68 22.66
N SER A 819 -10.22 -23.39 22.35
CA SER A 819 -10.60 -24.59 23.09
C SER A 819 -9.53 -25.67 22.95
N SER A 820 -9.20 -26.32 24.08
CA SER A 820 -8.24 -27.44 24.10
C SER A 820 -8.64 -28.60 23.18
N ARG A 821 -9.93 -28.71 22.83
CA ARG A 821 -10.43 -29.74 21.92
C ARG A 821 -9.91 -29.59 20.47
N VAL A 822 -9.51 -28.39 20.11
CA VAL A 822 -9.11 -28.05 18.74
C VAL A 822 -7.73 -27.37 18.68
N SER A 823 -7.02 -27.32 19.80
CA SER A 823 -5.72 -26.64 19.90
C SER A 823 -4.65 -27.18 18.96
N ASP A 824 -4.73 -28.43 18.57
CA ASP A 824 -3.81 -29.02 17.57
C ASP A 824 -4.17 -28.61 16.11
N LEU A 825 -5.43 -28.31 15.85
CA LEU A 825 -5.91 -27.89 14.55
C LEU A 825 -5.75 -26.37 14.36
N PHE A 826 -6.10 -25.62 15.41
CA PHE A 826 -6.11 -24.17 15.37
C PHE A 826 -5.25 -23.59 16.48
N ASN A 827 -4.15 -22.96 16.11
CA ASN A 827 -3.24 -22.24 17.01
C ASN A 827 -2.37 -21.26 16.19
N HIS A 828 -1.54 -20.48 16.86
CA HIS A 828 -0.66 -19.52 16.18
C HIS A 828 0.20 -20.18 15.09
N VAL A 829 0.79 -21.34 15.35
CA VAL A 829 1.70 -22.00 14.38
C VAL A 829 0.97 -22.52 13.16
N THR A 830 -0.19 -23.17 13.35
CA THR A 830 -1.01 -23.66 12.21
C THR A 830 -1.53 -22.49 11.37
N TYR A 831 -1.99 -21.43 12.02
CA TYR A 831 -2.45 -20.23 11.36
C TYR A 831 -1.32 -19.50 10.60
N ALA A 832 -0.17 -19.29 11.24
CA ALA A 832 0.99 -18.67 10.59
C ALA A 832 1.46 -19.46 9.36
N ARG A 833 1.44 -20.80 9.44
CA ARG A 833 1.76 -21.68 8.31
C ARG A 833 0.74 -21.54 7.18
N PHE A 834 -0.54 -21.49 7.51
CA PHE A 834 -1.61 -21.26 6.55
C PHE A 834 -1.43 -19.90 5.86
N MET A 835 -1.21 -18.84 6.62
CA MET A 835 -0.99 -17.50 6.07
C MET A 835 0.25 -17.43 5.16
N ALA A 836 1.33 -18.13 5.53
CA ALA A 836 2.55 -18.18 4.73
C ALA A 836 2.33 -18.84 3.35
N LYS A 837 1.49 -19.88 3.26
CA LYS A 837 1.09 -20.49 1.96
C LYS A 837 0.44 -19.47 1.03
N HIS A 838 -0.22 -18.47 1.59
CA HIS A 838 -0.93 -17.42 0.85
C HIS A 838 -0.13 -16.12 0.73
N GLY A 839 1.18 -16.15 1.00
CA GLY A 839 2.06 -14.99 0.84
C GLY A 839 1.91 -13.91 1.91
N MET A 840 1.19 -14.20 2.99
CA MET A 840 1.07 -13.33 4.15
C MET A 840 1.93 -13.85 5.30
N LEU A 841 2.57 -12.95 6.02
CA LEU A 841 3.40 -13.31 7.16
C LEU A 841 2.70 -12.91 8.46
N PHE A 842 2.36 -13.91 9.27
CA PHE A 842 1.82 -13.75 10.61
C PHE A 842 2.89 -14.12 11.63
N THR A 843 3.22 -13.22 12.54
CA THR A 843 4.33 -13.33 13.49
C THR A 843 3.83 -13.22 14.92
N MET A 844 4.68 -13.60 15.87
CA MET A 844 4.40 -13.35 17.29
C MET A 844 4.21 -11.84 17.55
N PRO A 845 3.49 -11.43 18.61
CA PRO A 845 3.18 -10.01 18.89
C PRO A 845 4.42 -9.12 19.01
N ASP A 846 5.53 -9.65 19.51
CA ASP A 846 6.82 -8.94 19.61
C ASP A 846 7.61 -8.89 18.30
N LYS A 847 7.19 -9.65 17.28
CA LYS A 847 7.79 -9.77 15.94
C LYS A 847 9.19 -10.43 15.89
N GLU A 848 9.70 -10.89 17.00
CA GLU A 848 11.07 -11.38 17.14
C GLU A 848 11.14 -12.79 17.73
N SER A 849 10.17 -13.18 18.59
CA SER A 849 10.15 -14.50 19.23
C SER A 849 9.82 -15.63 18.27
N GLU A 850 10.35 -16.81 18.57
CA GLU A 850 9.99 -18.03 17.85
C GLU A 850 8.49 -18.35 18.02
N PRO A 851 7.82 -18.81 16.96
CA PRO A 851 6.40 -19.12 17.03
C PRO A 851 6.06 -20.22 18.04
N VAL A 852 5.16 -19.93 18.97
CA VAL A 852 4.61 -20.92 19.91
C VAL A 852 3.12 -21.13 19.61
N PRO A 853 2.59 -22.34 19.78
CA PRO A 853 1.18 -22.63 19.48
C PRO A 853 0.21 -21.75 20.25
N LEU A 854 0.36 -21.68 21.56
CA LEU A 854 -0.50 -20.94 22.48
C LEU A 854 0.35 -20.28 23.57
N MET A 855 -0.17 -19.23 24.16
CA MET A 855 0.47 -18.41 25.18
C MET A 855 -0.42 -18.29 26.43
N ASN A 856 0.20 -17.91 27.54
CA ASN A 856 -0.55 -17.43 28.71
C ASN A 856 -0.98 -15.97 28.48
N ILE A 857 -2.19 -15.61 28.90
CA ILE A 857 -2.77 -14.26 28.76
C ILE A 857 -1.89 -13.15 29.35
N ASP A 858 -1.17 -13.43 30.41
CA ASP A 858 -0.32 -12.44 31.07
C ASP A 858 0.92 -12.09 30.25
N ASN A 859 1.26 -12.91 29.25
CA ASN A 859 2.35 -12.67 28.30
C ASN A 859 1.88 -12.07 26.98
N VAL A 860 0.57 -12.01 26.74
CA VAL A 860 -0.02 -11.48 25.51
C VAL A 860 0.01 -9.95 25.52
N ASP A 861 0.45 -9.39 24.43
CA ASP A 861 0.36 -7.97 24.13
C ASP A 861 -0.74 -7.78 23.06
N PHE A 862 -1.74 -6.97 23.37
CA PHE A 862 -2.77 -6.53 22.42
C PHE A 862 -2.90 -5.01 22.49
N LEU A 863 -2.79 -4.34 21.38
CA LEU A 863 -2.76 -2.86 21.29
C LEU A 863 -1.62 -2.25 22.14
N LYS A 864 -0.49 -2.95 22.23
CA LYS A 864 0.64 -2.62 23.13
C LYS A 864 0.26 -2.53 24.60
N ARG A 865 -0.77 -3.25 24.99
CA ARG A 865 -1.23 -3.34 26.38
C ARG A 865 -1.20 -4.79 26.86
N LYS A 866 -0.67 -4.99 28.05
CA LYS A 866 -0.76 -6.25 28.76
C LYS A 866 -1.92 -6.21 29.74
N SER A 867 -2.53 -7.35 29.98
CA SER A 867 -3.62 -7.45 30.96
C SER A 867 -3.09 -7.60 32.36
N ARG A 868 -3.45 -6.71 33.28
CA ARG A 868 -3.13 -6.78 34.70
C ARG A 868 -4.42 -6.87 35.52
N TYR A 869 -4.48 -7.80 36.46
CA TYR A 869 -5.53 -7.76 37.49
C TYR A 869 -5.20 -6.69 38.53
N ALA A 870 -6.04 -5.69 38.62
CA ALA A 870 -5.92 -4.57 39.54
C ALA A 870 -6.78 -4.86 40.80
N SER A 871 -6.17 -5.41 41.87
CA SER A 871 -6.90 -5.74 43.10
C SER A 871 -7.58 -4.53 43.76
N GLU A 872 -7.01 -3.34 43.55
CA GLU A 872 -7.54 -2.06 44.00
C GLU A 872 -8.83 -1.65 43.26
N LEU A 873 -9.03 -2.14 42.03
CA LEU A 873 -10.21 -1.89 41.22
C LEU A 873 -11.16 -3.10 41.17
N GLY A 874 -10.65 -4.30 41.48
CA GLY A 874 -11.37 -5.56 41.44
C GLY A 874 -11.70 -6.04 40.03
N CYS A 875 -10.89 -5.66 38.99
CA CYS A 875 -11.03 -6.09 37.61
C CYS A 875 -9.68 -6.08 36.89
N ARG A 876 -9.62 -6.63 35.69
CA ARG A 876 -8.46 -6.53 34.80
C ARG A 876 -8.50 -5.22 34.03
N VAL A 877 -7.34 -4.62 33.83
CA VAL A 877 -7.13 -3.40 33.08
C VAL A 877 -5.99 -3.59 32.07
N GLY A 878 -6.07 -2.87 30.94
CA GLY A 878 -5.03 -2.88 29.92
C GLY A 878 -3.91 -1.90 30.25
N VAL A 879 -2.74 -2.42 30.57
CA VAL A 879 -1.57 -1.64 30.98
C VAL A 879 -0.69 -1.37 29.75
N LEU A 880 -0.52 -0.12 29.38
CA LEU A 880 0.29 0.28 28.24
C LEU A 880 1.78 -0.05 28.49
N ASP A 881 2.47 -0.56 27.47
CA ASP A 881 3.90 -0.81 27.53
C ASP A 881 4.67 0.45 27.98
N GLU A 882 5.57 0.33 28.97
CA GLU A 882 6.32 1.47 29.52
C GLU A 882 7.11 2.23 28.44
N LEU A 883 7.71 1.52 27.47
CA LEU A 883 8.45 2.16 26.39
C LEU A 883 7.55 3.01 25.51
N SER A 884 6.28 2.61 25.36
CA SER A 884 5.29 3.40 24.63
C SER A 884 4.93 4.69 25.38
N ILE A 885 4.90 4.67 26.73
CA ILE A 885 4.73 5.88 27.55
C ILE A 885 5.97 6.78 27.39
N PHE A 886 7.18 6.23 27.52
CA PHE A 886 8.41 6.99 27.38
C PHE A 886 8.60 7.55 25.96
N LYS A 887 8.07 6.89 24.94
CA LYS A 887 8.08 7.42 23.56
C LYS A 887 7.44 8.80 23.51
N SER A 888 6.29 9.00 24.14
CA SER A 888 5.59 10.29 24.17
C SER A 888 6.31 11.35 25.01
N LEU A 889 7.06 10.92 26.02
CA LEU A 889 7.88 11.83 26.84
C LEU A 889 9.15 12.29 26.13
N HIS A 890 9.65 11.53 25.15
CA HIS A 890 10.87 11.84 24.41
C HIS A 890 10.64 12.54 23.08
N ALA A 891 9.63 12.15 22.33
CA ALA A 891 9.43 12.64 20.97
C ALA A 891 7.99 13.04 20.75
N VAL A 892 7.79 14.14 20.04
CA VAL A 892 6.50 14.78 19.81
C VAL A 892 6.46 15.34 18.39
N LEU A 893 5.26 15.44 17.82
CA LEU A 893 5.04 16.18 16.59
C LEU A 893 4.89 17.68 16.91
N LEU A 894 5.41 18.57 16.11
CA LEU A 894 5.22 20.02 16.25
C LEU A 894 3.75 20.40 16.08
N SER A 895 3.22 21.26 16.96
CA SER A 895 1.89 21.84 16.88
C SER A 895 1.95 23.34 16.71
N LYS A 896 0.94 23.95 16.11
CA LYS A 896 0.77 25.41 16.04
C LYS A 896 0.04 25.95 17.25
N ASP A 897 -0.78 25.14 17.87
CA ASP A 897 -1.72 25.55 18.89
C ASP A 897 -1.18 25.37 20.32
N LEU A 898 -0.07 24.60 20.45
CA LEU A 898 0.58 24.34 21.74
C LEU A 898 2.05 24.74 21.67
N THR A 899 2.52 25.39 22.69
CA THR A 899 3.95 25.60 22.90
C THR A 899 4.64 24.28 23.23
N PRO A 900 5.95 24.12 22.99
CA PRO A 900 6.69 22.92 23.38
C PRO A 900 6.57 22.55 24.86
N GLN A 901 6.42 23.56 25.71
CA GLN A 901 6.23 23.41 27.17
C GLN A 901 4.84 22.86 27.50
N GLU A 902 3.79 23.38 26.86
CA GLU A 902 2.43 22.88 27.04
C GLU A 902 2.29 21.44 26.56
N ALA A 903 2.86 21.12 25.39
CA ALA A 903 2.88 19.76 24.89
C ALA A 903 3.60 18.79 25.85
N ALA A 904 4.73 19.23 26.39
CA ALA A 904 5.48 18.41 27.36
C ALA A 904 4.69 18.22 28.66
N ALA A 905 4.00 19.25 29.17
CA ALA A 905 3.16 19.16 30.34
C ALA A 905 2.00 18.17 30.14
N ILE A 906 1.31 18.25 29.00
CA ILE A 906 0.25 17.30 28.63
C ILE A 906 0.77 15.87 28.56
N ASN A 907 1.97 15.66 28.00
CA ASN A 907 2.58 14.34 27.93
C ASN A 907 2.96 13.80 29.32
N ILE A 908 3.42 14.66 30.23
CA ILE A 908 3.67 14.28 31.63
C ILE A 908 2.36 13.86 32.30
N ASP A 909 1.30 14.65 32.17
CA ASP A 909 0.00 14.35 32.78
C ASP A 909 -0.61 13.05 32.22
N GLY A 910 -0.46 12.81 30.92
CA GLY A 910 -0.85 11.56 30.27
C GLY A 910 -0.03 10.36 30.76
N ALA A 911 1.28 10.53 30.89
CA ALA A 911 2.16 9.48 31.42
C ALA A 911 1.82 9.11 32.87
N ILE A 912 1.51 10.10 33.72
CA ILE A 912 1.08 9.85 35.11
C ILE A 912 -0.17 9.00 35.14
N ARG A 913 -1.15 9.30 34.29
CA ARG A 913 -2.40 8.54 34.19
C ARG A 913 -2.16 7.11 33.70
N GLU A 914 -1.29 6.90 32.72
CA GLU A 914 -0.95 5.54 32.29
C GLU A 914 -0.17 4.77 33.36
N PHE A 915 0.80 5.40 34.04
CA PHE A 915 1.54 4.74 35.11
C PHE A 915 0.68 4.33 36.31
N TYR A 916 -0.48 4.95 36.53
CA TYR A 916 -1.43 4.51 37.53
C TYR A 916 -1.82 3.03 37.32
N PHE A 917 -2.08 2.63 36.09
CA PHE A 917 -2.49 1.25 35.78
C PHE A 917 -1.38 0.22 35.95
N HIS A 918 -0.11 0.64 36.08
CA HIS A 918 1.01 -0.23 36.42
C HIS A 918 1.06 -0.64 37.90
N GLY A 919 0.17 -0.08 38.72
CA GLY A 919 0.06 -0.34 40.15
C GLY A 919 0.88 0.61 41.03
N LYS A 920 0.54 0.62 42.32
CA LYS A 920 0.99 1.63 43.27
C LYS A 920 2.53 1.80 43.35
N LYS A 921 3.28 0.70 43.30
CA LYS A 921 4.75 0.76 43.36
C LYS A 921 5.36 1.48 42.17
N VAL A 922 4.92 1.15 40.96
CA VAL A 922 5.40 1.77 39.72
C VAL A 922 4.93 3.21 39.65
N PHE A 923 3.67 3.46 39.95
CA PHE A 923 3.10 4.81 39.97
C PHE A 923 3.89 5.74 40.88
N ASN A 924 4.11 5.38 42.17
CA ASN A 924 4.83 6.22 43.12
C ASN A 924 6.27 6.51 42.68
N LYS A 925 6.94 5.50 42.09
CA LYS A 925 8.28 5.69 41.54
C LYS A 925 8.25 6.68 40.37
N ARG A 926 7.36 6.46 39.39
CA ARG A 926 7.34 7.23 38.15
C ARG A 926 6.82 8.66 38.36
N ILE A 927 5.79 8.86 39.20
CA ILE A 927 5.32 10.21 39.50
C ILE A 927 6.39 11.04 40.24
N GLY A 928 7.15 10.42 41.15
CA GLY A 928 8.28 11.09 41.80
C GLY A 928 9.35 11.53 40.79
N GLN A 929 9.68 10.66 39.84
CA GLN A 929 10.63 11.00 38.75
C GLN A 929 10.10 12.10 37.83
N LEU A 930 8.80 12.04 37.48
CA LEU A 930 8.17 13.05 36.61
C LEU A 930 8.03 14.41 37.28
N ARG A 931 7.86 14.47 38.63
CA ARG A 931 7.94 15.73 39.39
C ARG A 931 9.31 16.39 39.25
N GLU A 932 10.37 15.60 39.38
CA GLU A 932 11.74 16.12 39.20
C GLU A 932 11.98 16.55 37.74
N VAL A 933 11.43 15.83 36.74
CA VAL A 933 11.48 16.23 35.32
C VAL A 933 10.76 17.57 35.10
N ALA A 934 9.56 17.71 35.64
CA ALA A 934 8.77 18.95 35.52
C ALA A 934 9.50 20.14 36.18
N LYS A 935 10.13 19.90 37.33
CA LYS A 935 10.92 20.90 38.06
C LYS A 935 12.17 21.29 37.28
N ASP A 936 12.91 20.34 36.72
CA ASP A 936 14.12 20.59 35.91
C ASP A 936 13.81 21.43 34.66
N CYS A 937 12.57 21.41 34.18
CA CYS A 937 12.14 22.07 32.91
C CYS A 937 11.15 23.22 33.14
N ASP A 938 10.97 23.69 34.38
CA ASP A 938 10.05 24.77 34.78
C ASP A 938 8.60 24.55 34.32
N LEU A 939 8.11 23.29 34.42
CA LEU A 939 6.77 22.88 34.00
C LEU A 939 5.82 22.57 35.16
N THR A 940 6.25 22.76 36.40
CA THR A 940 5.47 22.36 37.57
C THR A 940 4.07 22.99 37.61
N ASP A 941 3.97 24.29 37.28
CA ASP A 941 2.71 25.02 37.28
C ASP A 941 1.81 24.72 36.07
N ARG A 942 2.35 24.01 35.07
CA ARG A 942 1.63 23.63 33.84
C ARG A 942 1.07 22.21 33.88
N CYS A 943 1.57 21.37 34.75
CA CYS A 943 1.13 19.98 34.89
C CYS A 943 0.02 19.87 35.95
N SER A 944 -1.10 19.30 35.57
CA SER A 944 -2.29 19.19 36.45
C SER A 944 -2.24 17.98 37.38
N ASN A 945 -1.44 16.97 37.07
CA ASN A 945 -1.50 15.65 37.75
C ASN A 945 -0.29 15.34 38.64
N LEU A 946 0.69 16.26 38.76
CA LEU A 946 1.90 16.00 39.53
C LEU A 946 1.65 15.70 41.03
N ASP A 947 0.65 16.34 41.62
CA ASP A 947 0.33 16.20 43.04
C ASP A 947 -0.71 15.13 43.34
N THR A 948 -1.16 14.41 42.30
CA THR A 948 -2.14 13.34 42.47
C THR A 948 -1.52 12.11 43.14
N THR A 949 -2.34 11.38 43.91
CA THR A 949 -1.94 10.15 44.57
C THR A 949 -2.55 8.93 43.90
N PHE A 950 -2.00 7.76 44.18
CA PHE A 950 -2.59 6.50 43.69
C PHE A 950 -4.02 6.31 44.19
N GLU A 951 -4.29 6.74 45.41
CA GLU A 951 -5.61 6.69 46.05
C GLU A 951 -6.61 7.63 45.36
N TYR A 952 -6.14 8.79 44.97
CA TYR A 952 -6.96 9.73 44.17
C TYR A 952 -7.44 9.10 42.86
N TRP A 953 -6.55 8.51 42.09
CA TRP A 953 -6.90 7.85 40.83
C TRP A 953 -7.81 6.64 41.05
N THR A 954 -7.58 5.87 42.11
CA THR A 954 -8.45 4.74 42.49
C THR A 954 -9.86 5.21 42.84
N ALA A 955 -10.00 6.29 43.61
CA ALA A 955 -11.29 6.87 43.98
C ALA A 955 -12.01 7.41 42.72
N LYS A 956 -11.29 8.14 41.84
CA LYS A 956 -11.81 8.69 40.59
C LYS A 956 -12.29 7.58 39.66
N TRP A 957 -11.52 6.50 39.49
CA TRP A 957 -11.91 5.34 38.71
C TRP A 957 -13.19 4.66 39.27
N LYS A 958 -13.23 4.43 40.60
CA LYS A 958 -14.41 3.83 41.27
C LYS A 958 -15.65 4.71 41.13
N GLN A 959 -15.51 6.02 41.27
CA GLN A 959 -16.60 6.96 41.08
C GLN A 959 -17.16 6.86 39.65
N ARG A 960 -16.28 6.78 38.65
CA ARG A 960 -16.68 6.69 37.25
C ARG A 960 -17.39 5.39 36.88
N TYR A 961 -16.91 4.25 37.38
CA TYR A 961 -17.36 2.95 36.87
C TYR A 961 -18.22 2.14 37.86
N ARG A 962 -18.30 2.52 39.13
CA ARG A 962 -19.03 1.77 40.16
C ARG A 962 -20.11 2.54 40.90
N ASN A 963 -20.01 3.84 41.04
CA ASN A 963 -20.84 4.62 41.95
C ASN A 963 -21.58 5.80 41.33
N GLY A 964 -21.56 6.00 39.99
CA GLY A 964 -22.21 7.14 39.36
C GLY A 964 -23.01 6.79 38.14
N PRO A 965 -24.00 7.62 37.75
CA PRO A 965 -24.52 7.58 36.42
C PRO A 965 -23.37 7.80 35.43
N PRO A 966 -23.46 7.29 34.22
CA PRO A 966 -22.43 7.54 33.23
C PRO A 966 -22.24 9.05 33.12
N VAL A 967 -21.06 9.52 33.51
CA VAL A 967 -20.62 10.88 33.22
C VAL A 967 -20.66 11.00 31.70
N ASP A 968 -21.21 12.10 31.20
CA ASP A 968 -21.31 12.34 29.78
C ASP A 968 -19.94 12.11 29.11
N ASP A 969 -19.84 11.05 28.34
CA ASP A 969 -18.57 10.64 27.72
C ASP A 969 -17.96 11.75 26.84
N ARG A 970 -18.73 12.75 26.48
CA ARG A 970 -18.28 13.92 25.73
C ARG A 970 -17.24 14.78 26.45
N ASP A 971 -17.30 14.91 27.76
CA ASP A 971 -16.30 15.67 28.53
C ASP A 971 -15.01 14.90 28.74
N VAL A 972 -15.08 13.58 28.68
CA VAL A 972 -13.90 12.69 28.80
C VAL A 972 -13.18 12.53 27.47
N PHE A 973 -13.92 12.44 26.36
CA PHE A 973 -13.32 12.35 25.03
C PHE A 973 -12.60 13.64 24.60
N LYS A 974 -13.00 14.80 25.03
CA LYS A 974 -12.26 16.05 24.79
C LYS A 974 -10.86 16.05 25.41
N LEU A 975 -10.69 15.36 26.53
CA LEU A 975 -9.38 15.16 27.19
C LEU A 975 -8.63 13.95 26.61
N ASP A 976 -9.35 12.91 26.18
CA ASP A 976 -8.75 11.70 25.59
C ASP A 976 -8.37 11.89 24.11
N GLU A 977 -9.09 12.72 23.33
CA GLU A 977 -8.71 13.12 21.97
C GLU A 977 -7.40 13.91 21.93
N ILE A 978 -7.11 14.67 22.97
CA ILE A 978 -5.86 15.42 23.08
C ILE A 978 -4.66 14.54 23.44
N VAL A 979 -4.86 13.41 24.10
CA VAL A 979 -3.76 12.71 24.79
C VAL A 979 -3.27 11.47 24.05
N PHE A 980 -4.12 10.76 23.34
CA PHE A 980 -3.70 9.49 22.70
C PHE A 980 -4.48 9.19 21.41
N ILE A 981 -4.11 9.84 20.33
CA ILE A 981 -4.14 9.13 19.04
C ILE A 981 -2.87 8.28 19.04
N ALA A 982 -2.97 7.04 19.55
CA ALA A 982 -1.95 6.06 19.22
C ALA A 982 -1.91 6.00 17.71
N PRO A 983 -0.78 6.23 17.06
CA PRO A 983 -0.71 6.05 15.64
C PRO A 983 -0.95 4.56 15.38
N GLU A 984 -2.05 4.24 14.69
CA GLU A 984 -2.19 2.97 14.01
C GLU A 984 -1.06 2.74 13.01
#